data_cfc36d7b6920a11ffc0c63045cbf9622
#
_entry.id   cfc36d7b6920a11ffc0c63045cbf9622
#
_cell.length_a   1.000
_cell.length_b   1.000
_cell.length_c   1.000
_cell.angle_alpha   90.00
_cell.angle_beta   90.00
_cell.angle_gamma   90.00
#
_symmetry.space_group_name_H-M   'P 1'
#
loop_
_entity.id
_entity.type
_entity.pdbx_description
1 polymer ?
#
loop_
_entity_poly.entity_id
_entity_poly.type
_entity_poly.pdbx_seq_one_letter_code
_entity_poly.pdbx_strand_id
1 'polypeptide(L)'
;MFNFKILFRTFLVLLFIIPCTALPQSLSKVHFSTLYGLRTDSLTLSDNTALSIKREKPVLSFRLDEKMLSAGDAELRDMADGYVLQFGNSVHLKVNQPSDDSQGWQCDVEFENISADTVTISNVLPFGADSASVSISGMGPDNPARAWLSRPGYSPLRVILPDNSWELGYSSFDVQNGISVCAISRRMGTVGGIERRYETLLPPKAKVSYRIYAGIFRGDWQNGLKLMFRDRYLYDISEFDNTLYQRSDLAWIRESYLIVLQMAWDREFFDRQAGKYTFSDLLRKGIDQFGHIDAYGIWPTWPRLGLDQRNQWDLYRDLPGGIRQLRIFGGLARQNNTRLFISGNPWDVSAKPDDYMKEIAELIAEADADGVFLDIRNSSCRQLQSAADSVRSGVLMYSEGMAVPADMPGIISGRVHNDIFLSPELNLNKLIKPDFSIFRVCDVGEDILHREIAISFFNGYGTELNLFRPGGRDENYQKDLDYLAATTFILRQNNDAFLDMDWTPLIGTLADRIYVNRWRAGEKTIFTVLNLRPEGFDGKLFRIEGNIARHYVSLWNHENIIPVTEGGMTWLTANTEGWLASASGTRKEGSVDCIAEFPLLLGSKLKGDSLLLRSAGDNRVLVWKGNPSNSGVFKEFRLGRDTIISLKQLFGYYQGKIVVQLLNGKNLLDENIHYFRGGKPWMVSSVERTVRATGIAPDMLLIPGTEFTYELSAEEDFIPYPELSGLTTSVDSFLIDKYPVTNARYYEFLQSTGYRPVDTTRYLKHWKYDIYPQGQENYPVVYLSLEDMKAYARWAGKRLPTEAEWQLAAQGTDGRKWPWGNEFHGTMCNNAFGKLTPVNAFSKGMSPYEVVDLVGNVWQMTNDMYFNGSYYFMIIRGGSFYNPESGRMYIKGGPQPLDKTQMMLMVSQGYDRNATVGFRCVKDIESSYFRGKR
;
A
#
# COMPACT_ATOMS: atom_id res chain seq x y z
N MET A 1 21.02 32.42 -47.33
CA MET A 1 22.40 31.91 -47.37
C MET A 1 22.83 31.63 -45.95
N PHE A 2 23.05 30.47 -45.66
CA PHE A 2 23.84 29.65 -44.76
C PHE A 2 23.04 28.47 -44.24
N ASN A 3 23.29 27.34 -44.87
CA ASN A 3 22.90 26.01 -44.47
C ASN A 3 23.67 25.62 -43.22
N PHE A 4 22.98 25.14 -42.18
CA PHE A 4 23.56 24.32 -41.11
C PHE A 4 22.98 22.90 -41.17
N LYS A 5 23.76 21.99 -41.77
CA LYS A 5 23.56 20.56 -41.64
C LYS A 5 23.90 20.15 -40.21
N ILE A 6 22.93 19.71 -39.45
CA ILE A 6 23.14 19.02 -38.15
C ILE A 6 23.43 17.55 -38.46
N LEU A 7 24.67 17.15 -38.21
CA LEU A 7 25.12 15.77 -38.19
C LEU A 7 24.41 15.06 -36.98
N PHE A 8 23.53 14.14 -37.32
CA PHE A 8 23.12 13.09 -36.38
C PHE A 8 24.31 12.14 -36.19
N ARG A 9 25.04 12.30 -35.08
CA ARG A 9 25.94 11.26 -34.56
C ARG A 9 25.09 10.23 -33.86
N THR A 10 24.81 9.13 -34.55
CA THR A 10 24.36 7.87 -33.98
C THR A 10 25.45 7.39 -33.03
N PHE A 11 25.26 7.57 -31.74
CA PHE A 11 26.02 6.87 -30.70
C PHE A 11 25.52 5.44 -30.70
N LEU A 12 26.21 4.56 -31.42
CA LEU A 12 26.09 3.12 -31.27
C LEU A 12 26.67 2.79 -29.88
N VAL A 13 25.80 2.67 -28.88
CA VAL A 13 26.15 2.02 -27.62
C VAL A 13 26.34 0.56 -27.95
N LEU A 14 27.60 0.16 -28.21
CA LEU A 14 27.98 -1.22 -28.11
C LEU A 14 27.78 -1.65 -26.67
N LEU A 15 26.61 -2.18 -26.39
CA LEU A 15 26.42 -3.10 -25.29
C LEU A 15 27.44 -4.23 -25.52
N PHE A 16 28.49 -4.24 -24.73
CA PHE A 16 29.23 -5.46 -24.48
C PHE A 16 28.26 -6.43 -23.81
N ILE A 17 27.46 -7.12 -24.62
CA ILE A 17 26.97 -8.43 -24.26
C ILE A 17 28.23 -9.25 -24.21
N ILE A 18 28.81 -9.40 -23.03
CA ILE A 18 29.73 -10.50 -22.74
C ILE A 18 28.85 -11.73 -22.99
N PRO A 19 29.10 -12.50 -24.05
CA PRO A 19 28.47 -13.79 -24.15
C PRO A 19 29.01 -14.60 -22.99
N CYS A 20 28.21 -14.77 -21.93
CA CYS A 20 28.48 -15.79 -20.94
C CYS A 20 28.16 -17.13 -21.60
N THR A 21 28.95 -17.52 -22.58
CA THR A 21 29.00 -18.87 -23.16
C THR A 21 30.03 -19.71 -22.43
N ALA A 22 30.14 -19.57 -21.12
CA ALA A 22 30.57 -20.71 -20.32
C ALA A 22 29.34 -21.62 -20.25
N LEU A 23 29.36 -22.75 -20.89
CA LEU A 23 28.46 -23.86 -20.61
C LEU A 23 28.32 -23.93 -19.10
N PRO A 24 27.10 -23.98 -18.57
CA PRO A 24 26.91 -23.96 -17.11
C PRO A 24 27.68 -25.14 -16.56
N GLN A 25 28.67 -24.86 -15.71
CA GLN A 25 29.43 -25.90 -15.04
C GLN A 25 28.43 -26.83 -14.37
N SER A 26 28.43 -28.10 -14.70
CA SER A 26 27.60 -29.11 -14.06
C SER A 26 28.44 -29.97 -13.13
N LEU A 27 27.77 -30.62 -12.15
CA LEU A 27 28.42 -31.59 -11.29
C LEU A 27 28.64 -32.86 -12.10
N SER A 28 29.91 -33.28 -12.28
CA SER A 28 30.27 -34.47 -13.02
C SER A 28 30.49 -35.66 -12.08
N LYS A 29 31.13 -35.46 -10.94
CA LYS A 29 31.44 -36.56 -10.02
C LYS A 29 31.39 -36.10 -8.58
N VAL A 30 30.83 -36.98 -7.73
CA VAL A 30 30.93 -36.90 -6.26
C VAL A 30 31.90 -37.97 -5.81
N HIS A 31 32.93 -37.58 -5.07
CA HIS A 31 33.94 -38.54 -4.54
C HIS A 31 33.57 -38.92 -3.13
N PHE A 32 33.65 -40.21 -2.88
CA PHE A 32 33.35 -40.81 -1.58
C PHE A 32 34.61 -41.18 -0.82
N SER A 33 34.59 -40.88 0.48
CA SER A 33 35.56 -41.30 1.46
C SER A 33 34.95 -42.46 2.27
N THR A 34 35.75 -43.53 2.51
CA THR A 34 35.33 -44.72 3.25
C THR A 34 36.01 -44.88 4.60
N LEU A 35 36.79 -43.86 5.04
CA LEU A 35 37.56 -43.91 6.28
C LEU A 35 36.69 -43.98 7.54
N TYR A 36 35.53 -43.30 7.52
CA TYR A 36 34.60 -43.27 8.65
C TYR A 36 33.17 -43.40 8.12
N GLY A 37 32.73 -44.59 7.74
CA GLY A 37 31.47 -44.78 7.04
C GLY A 37 31.56 -44.30 5.59
N LEU A 38 30.40 -43.97 4.97
CA LEU A 38 30.38 -43.45 3.59
C LEU A 38 30.11 -41.95 3.60
N ARG A 39 31.15 -41.16 3.25
CA ARG A 39 31.12 -39.68 3.27
C ARG A 39 31.51 -39.12 1.91
N THR A 40 31.12 -37.90 1.65
CA THR A 40 31.55 -37.12 0.50
C THR A 40 32.62 -36.13 0.93
N ASP A 41 33.76 -36.14 0.29
CA ASP A 41 34.95 -35.32 0.61
C ASP A 41 35.25 -34.24 -0.46
N SER A 42 34.93 -34.56 -1.72
CA SER A 42 35.21 -33.70 -2.86
C SER A 42 34.28 -33.92 -4.02
N LEU A 43 34.28 -32.95 -4.95
CA LEU A 43 33.45 -32.92 -6.14
C LEU A 43 34.28 -32.62 -7.36
N THR A 44 33.92 -33.15 -8.52
CA THR A 44 34.50 -32.74 -9.80
C THR A 44 33.42 -32.17 -10.70
N LEU A 45 33.71 -31.02 -11.32
CA LEU A 45 32.84 -30.36 -12.26
C LEU A 45 33.07 -30.88 -13.68
N SER A 46 32.17 -30.56 -14.61
CA SER A 46 32.25 -30.96 -16.02
C SER A 46 33.50 -30.45 -16.75
N ASP A 47 34.12 -29.39 -16.26
CA ASP A 47 35.39 -28.85 -16.74
C ASP A 47 36.62 -29.45 -16.04
N ASN A 48 36.45 -30.52 -15.28
CA ASN A 48 37.46 -31.20 -14.44
C ASN A 48 37.98 -30.36 -13.26
N THR A 49 37.32 -29.28 -12.89
CA THR A 49 37.62 -28.51 -11.68
C THR A 49 37.29 -29.36 -10.46
N ALA A 50 38.28 -29.62 -9.59
CA ALA A 50 38.07 -30.28 -8.31
C ALA A 50 37.69 -29.26 -7.22
N LEU A 51 36.69 -29.56 -6.43
CA LEU A 51 36.22 -28.79 -5.29
C LEU A 51 36.27 -29.64 -4.02
N SER A 52 36.98 -29.16 -3.02
CA SER A 52 37.05 -29.83 -1.72
C SER A 52 35.90 -29.34 -0.83
N ILE A 53 35.25 -30.25 -0.16
CA ILE A 53 34.22 -29.97 0.85
C ILE A 53 34.92 -29.68 2.18
N LYS A 54 34.75 -28.46 2.71
CA LYS A 54 35.44 -28.05 3.95
C LYS A 54 35.16 -28.95 5.14
N ARG A 55 34.00 -29.55 5.16
CA ARG A 55 33.57 -30.50 6.19
C ARG A 55 32.88 -31.67 5.49
N GLU A 56 33.50 -32.84 5.55
CA GLU A 56 32.93 -34.05 4.94
C GLU A 56 31.46 -34.22 5.32
N LYS A 57 30.65 -34.58 4.35
CA LYS A 57 29.21 -34.82 4.54
C LYS A 57 28.91 -36.32 4.37
N PRO A 58 28.00 -36.92 5.15
CA PRO A 58 27.51 -38.25 4.85
C PRO A 58 26.88 -38.30 3.46
N VAL A 59 26.90 -39.40 2.76
CA VAL A 59 26.19 -39.52 1.47
C VAL A 59 24.69 -39.25 1.64
N LEU A 60 24.12 -39.71 2.75
CA LEU A 60 22.76 -39.36 3.18
C LEU A 60 22.60 -39.57 4.69
N SER A 61 21.57 -38.95 5.24
CA SER A 61 21.00 -39.32 6.54
C SER A 61 19.51 -39.68 6.35
N PHE A 62 18.99 -40.45 7.30
CA PHE A 62 17.60 -40.90 7.27
C PHE A 62 17.10 -41.20 8.68
N ARG A 63 15.79 -41.34 8.83
CA ARG A 63 15.18 -41.78 10.07
C ARG A 63 14.78 -43.25 9.98
N LEU A 64 15.32 -44.06 10.89
CA LEU A 64 14.92 -45.42 11.10
C LEU A 64 14.08 -45.48 12.39
N ASP A 65 12.80 -45.78 12.24
CA ASP A 65 11.81 -45.63 13.30
C ASP A 65 11.88 -44.20 13.89
N GLU A 66 12.25 -44.07 15.16
CA GLU A 66 12.38 -42.74 15.81
C GLU A 66 13.81 -42.20 15.80
N LYS A 67 14.80 -42.96 15.30
CA LYS A 67 16.21 -42.59 15.41
C LYS A 67 16.75 -42.04 14.09
N MET A 68 17.37 -40.83 14.15
CA MET A 68 18.15 -40.31 13.04
C MET A 68 19.47 -41.04 12.91
N LEU A 69 19.78 -41.56 11.73
CA LEU A 69 21.01 -42.27 11.38
C LEU A 69 21.67 -41.60 10.17
N SER A 70 22.97 -41.81 10.03
CA SER A 70 23.80 -41.28 8.97
C SER A 70 24.61 -42.33 8.30
N ALA A 71 24.74 -42.29 6.99
CA ALA A 71 25.64 -43.15 6.23
C ALA A 71 27.13 -43.05 6.67
N GLY A 72 27.47 -41.94 7.35
CA GLY A 72 28.79 -41.77 7.95
C GLY A 72 29.03 -42.51 9.25
N ASP A 73 28.03 -43.17 9.84
CA ASP A 73 28.08 -43.82 11.14
C ASP A 73 27.86 -45.35 11.06
N ALA A 74 27.79 -45.88 9.84
CA ALA A 74 27.48 -47.29 9.60
C ALA A 74 28.72 -48.15 9.35
N GLU A 75 28.63 -49.47 9.60
CA GLU A 75 29.61 -50.43 9.13
C GLU A 75 29.54 -50.53 7.61
N LEU A 76 30.70 -50.36 6.94
CA LEU A 76 30.79 -50.34 5.49
C LEU A 76 31.39 -51.64 4.93
N ARG A 77 30.81 -52.11 3.81
CA ARG A 77 31.39 -53.19 2.98
C ARG A 77 31.42 -52.72 1.52
N ASP A 78 32.60 -52.79 0.91
CA ASP A 78 32.75 -52.50 -0.52
C ASP A 78 32.19 -53.65 -1.35
N MET A 79 31.53 -53.30 -2.45
CA MET A 79 31.01 -54.23 -3.44
C MET A 79 31.49 -53.87 -4.84
N ALA A 80 31.42 -54.79 -5.80
CA ALA A 80 31.84 -54.51 -7.17
C ALA A 80 31.05 -53.38 -7.85
N ASP A 81 29.79 -53.18 -7.46
CA ASP A 81 28.83 -52.21 -8.02
C ASP A 81 28.39 -51.12 -7.05
N GLY A 82 29.15 -50.91 -5.94
CA GLY A 82 28.84 -49.87 -4.98
C GLY A 82 29.25 -50.22 -3.56
N TYR A 83 28.43 -49.81 -2.60
CA TYR A 83 28.68 -49.95 -1.18
C TYR A 83 27.44 -50.51 -0.47
N VAL A 84 27.65 -51.29 0.57
CA VAL A 84 26.61 -51.74 1.50
C VAL A 84 26.96 -51.24 2.89
N LEU A 85 26.06 -50.51 3.49
CA LEU A 85 26.14 -50.02 4.86
C LEU A 85 25.16 -50.81 5.73
N GLN A 86 25.63 -51.27 6.85
CA GLN A 86 24.83 -52.02 7.81
C GLN A 86 24.54 -51.17 9.04
N PHE A 87 23.26 -51.04 9.37
CA PHE A 87 22.78 -50.31 10.55
C PHE A 87 22.28 -51.32 11.60
N GLY A 88 23.21 -51.77 12.41
CA GLY A 88 22.96 -52.83 13.39
C GLY A 88 22.43 -54.12 12.72
N ASN A 89 21.41 -54.73 13.34
CA ASN A 89 20.72 -55.90 12.79
C ASN A 89 19.38 -55.56 12.13
N SER A 90 19.16 -54.25 11.79
CA SER A 90 17.86 -53.76 11.34
C SER A 90 17.80 -53.53 9.85
N VAL A 91 18.76 -52.80 9.28
CA VAL A 91 18.67 -52.35 7.89
C VAL A 91 20.02 -52.42 7.18
N HIS A 92 20.01 -52.95 5.96
CA HIS A 92 21.07 -52.70 4.98
C HIS A 92 20.69 -51.53 4.08
N LEU A 93 21.66 -50.67 3.82
CA LEU A 93 21.56 -49.61 2.81
C LEU A 93 22.59 -49.90 1.71
N LYS A 94 22.10 -50.24 0.52
CA LYS A 94 22.92 -50.35 -0.68
C LYS A 94 23.01 -49.01 -1.34
N VAL A 95 24.21 -48.53 -1.62
CA VAL A 95 24.50 -47.32 -2.40
C VAL A 95 25.15 -47.75 -3.70
N ASN A 96 24.45 -47.60 -4.82
CA ASN A 96 24.98 -48.02 -6.12
C ASN A 96 26.05 -47.05 -6.60
N GLN A 97 26.92 -47.53 -7.55
CA GLN A 97 27.86 -46.63 -8.22
C GLN A 97 27.06 -45.47 -8.88
N PRO A 98 27.44 -44.20 -8.64
CA PRO A 98 26.79 -43.09 -9.30
C PRO A 98 26.86 -43.20 -10.81
N SER A 99 25.81 -42.81 -11.47
CA SER A 99 25.74 -42.64 -12.92
C SER A 99 25.71 -41.16 -13.30
N ASP A 100 26.34 -40.83 -14.40
CA ASP A 100 26.26 -39.52 -15.03
C ASP A 100 25.31 -39.62 -16.23
N ASP A 101 24.28 -38.87 -16.27
CA ASP A 101 23.42 -38.74 -17.42
C ASP A 101 23.50 -37.33 -18.02
N SER A 102 22.78 -37.09 -19.12
CA SER A 102 22.76 -35.79 -19.79
C SER A 102 22.27 -34.61 -18.91
N GLN A 103 21.66 -34.93 -17.75
CA GLN A 103 21.09 -33.94 -16.83
C GLN A 103 21.97 -33.70 -15.59
N GLY A 104 22.96 -34.53 -15.28
CA GLY A 104 23.89 -34.37 -14.18
C GLY A 104 24.05 -35.62 -13.33
N TRP A 105 24.62 -35.45 -12.15
CA TRP A 105 24.96 -36.56 -11.25
C TRP A 105 23.74 -37.14 -10.56
N GLN A 106 23.63 -38.47 -10.55
CA GLN A 106 22.61 -39.24 -9.84
C GLN A 106 23.17 -40.52 -9.19
N CYS A 107 22.50 -40.95 -8.11
CA CYS A 107 22.87 -42.14 -7.36
C CYS A 107 21.62 -42.86 -6.82
N ASP A 108 21.47 -44.14 -7.13
CA ASP A 108 20.37 -44.95 -6.58
C ASP A 108 20.80 -45.59 -5.26
N VAL A 109 19.91 -45.55 -4.29
CA VAL A 109 20.11 -46.18 -2.97
C VAL A 109 18.90 -47.05 -2.63
N GLU A 110 19.13 -48.18 -1.96
CA GLU A 110 18.10 -49.13 -1.58
C GLU A 110 18.25 -49.53 -0.12
N PHE A 111 17.19 -49.36 0.63
CA PHE A 111 17.07 -49.86 2.00
C PHE A 111 16.40 -51.22 1.98
N GLU A 112 16.97 -52.20 2.69
CA GLU A 112 16.43 -53.54 2.90
C GLU A 112 16.31 -53.84 4.40
N ASN A 113 15.14 -54.21 4.86
CA ASN A 113 14.95 -54.67 6.23
C ASN A 113 15.49 -56.07 6.40
N ILE A 114 16.54 -56.23 7.22
CA ILE A 114 17.18 -57.49 7.53
C ILE A 114 16.77 -58.03 8.90
N SER A 115 15.90 -57.32 9.62
CA SER A 115 15.40 -57.72 10.93
C SER A 115 14.19 -58.66 10.84
N ALA A 116 13.76 -59.18 11.99
CA ALA A 116 12.51 -59.94 12.11
C ALA A 116 11.27 -59.08 12.29
N ASP A 117 11.45 -57.82 12.60
CA ASP A 117 10.36 -56.83 12.89
C ASP A 117 10.16 -55.87 11.74
N THR A 118 8.99 -55.26 11.67
CA THR A 118 8.74 -54.15 10.70
C THR A 118 9.48 -52.91 11.16
N VAL A 119 10.22 -52.29 10.25
CA VAL A 119 10.92 -51.00 10.47
C VAL A 119 10.32 -49.91 9.60
N THR A 120 10.51 -48.68 10.01
CA THR A 120 10.01 -47.48 9.28
C THR A 120 11.18 -46.65 8.77
N ILE A 121 11.21 -46.38 7.46
CA ILE A 121 12.17 -45.45 6.82
C ILE A 121 11.46 -44.15 6.49
N SER A 122 12.04 -43.05 6.92
CA SER A 122 11.57 -41.69 6.58
C SER A 122 12.71 -40.66 6.53
N ASN A 123 12.45 -39.44 6.07
CA ASN A 123 13.38 -38.32 6.06
C ASN A 123 14.75 -38.62 5.44
N VAL A 124 14.76 -39.24 4.28
CA VAL A 124 15.99 -39.52 3.54
C VAL A 124 16.56 -38.25 2.95
N LEU A 125 17.61 -37.72 3.56
CA LEU A 125 18.23 -36.42 3.22
C LEU A 125 19.59 -36.65 2.56
N PRO A 126 19.77 -36.29 1.29
CA PRO A 126 21.08 -36.37 0.64
C PRO A 126 22.07 -35.44 1.35
N PHE A 127 23.30 -35.86 1.49
CA PHE A 127 24.39 -35.19 2.21
C PHE A 127 24.10 -34.89 3.69
N GLY A 128 23.01 -35.43 4.23
CA GLY A 128 22.56 -35.15 5.60
C GLY A 128 22.15 -33.72 5.86
N ALA A 129 21.80 -33.42 7.11
CA ALA A 129 21.49 -32.08 7.57
C ALA A 129 22.36 -31.71 8.78
N ASP A 130 22.92 -30.53 8.78
CA ASP A 130 23.63 -29.93 9.90
C ASP A 130 23.34 -28.44 10.02
N SER A 131 23.91 -27.79 11.01
CA SER A 131 23.70 -26.36 11.26
C SER A 131 24.21 -25.41 10.16
N ALA A 132 25.01 -25.92 9.22
CA ALA A 132 25.56 -25.17 8.09
C ALA A 132 24.82 -25.46 6.76
N SER A 133 23.82 -26.35 6.78
CA SER A 133 23.07 -26.74 5.59
C SER A 133 21.65 -26.15 5.60
N VAL A 134 21.15 -25.86 4.41
CA VAL A 134 19.71 -25.68 4.21
C VAL A 134 19.11 -27.04 3.91
N SER A 135 18.06 -27.45 4.61
CA SER A 135 17.43 -28.77 4.40
C SER A 135 15.92 -28.71 4.47
N ILE A 136 15.25 -29.56 3.71
CA ILE A 136 13.81 -29.80 3.77
C ILE A 136 13.58 -31.27 4.11
N SER A 137 12.80 -31.51 5.16
CA SER A 137 12.43 -32.86 5.62
C SER A 137 10.97 -32.90 6.03
N GLY A 138 10.37 -34.11 6.01
CA GLY A 138 9.01 -34.32 6.48
C GLY A 138 8.83 -33.97 7.97
N MET A 139 7.64 -33.59 8.37
CA MET A 139 7.29 -33.27 9.76
C MET A 139 6.91 -34.51 10.59
N GLY A 140 6.77 -35.63 9.93
CA GLY A 140 6.38 -36.92 10.58
C GLY A 140 4.86 -37.05 10.72
N PRO A 141 4.40 -38.02 11.53
CA PRO A 141 3.00 -38.45 11.58
C PRO A 141 2.05 -37.38 12.12
N ASP A 142 2.53 -36.49 12.98
CA ASP A 142 1.69 -35.47 13.63
C ASP A 142 1.20 -34.42 12.64
N ASN A 143 1.91 -34.20 11.56
CA ASN A 143 1.49 -33.29 10.50
C ASN A 143 1.97 -33.75 9.11
N PRO A 144 1.29 -34.73 8.51
CA PRO A 144 1.73 -35.31 7.25
C PRO A 144 1.57 -34.37 6.04
N ALA A 145 0.90 -33.23 6.20
CA ALA A 145 0.68 -32.32 5.09
C ALA A 145 1.77 -31.26 4.91
N ARG A 146 2.85 -31.31 5.72
CA ARG A 146 3.87 -30.25 5.72
C ARG A 146 5.27 -30.81 5.85
N ALA A 147 6.23 -29.99 5.45
CA ALA A 147 7.64 -30.25 5.64
C ALA A 147 8.29 -29.12 6.44
N TRP A 148 9.41 -29.43 7.08
CA TRP A 148 10.28 -28.46 7.72
C TRP A 148 11.34 -27.96 6.75
N LEU A 149 11.49 -26.65 6.63
CA LEU A 149 12.66 -25.99 6.06
C LEU A 149 13.54 -25.47 7.19
N SER A 150 14.73 -26.04 7.30
CA SER A 150 15.77 -25.57 8.22
C SER A 150 16.82 -24.76 7.47
N ARG A 151 17.25 -23.64 8.06
CA ARG A 151 18.26 -22.74 7.48
C ARG A 151 19.28 -22.33 8.54
N PRO A 152 20.56 -22.17 8.19
CA PRO A 152 21.58 -21.68 9.13
C PRO A 152 21.15 -20.34 9.78
N GLY A 153 21.19 -20.29 11.11
CA GLY A 153 20.92 -19.07 11.87
C GLY A 153 19.43 -18.70 12.06
N TYR A 154 18.50 -19.53 11.63
CA TYR A 154 17.05 -19.30 11.77
C TYR A 154 16.33 -20.48 12.35
N SER A 155 15.24 -20.23 13.06
CA SER A 155 14.31 -21.28 13.48
C SER A 155 13.71 -21.99 12.27
N PRO A 156 13.49 -23.31 12.34
CA PRO A 156 12.82 -24.06 11.29
C PRO A 156 11.41 -23.52 11.04
N LEU A 157 10.98 -23.54 9.79
CA LEU A 157 9.65 -23.10 9.39
C LEU A 157 8.96 -24.13 8.49
N ARG A 158 7.65 -24.07 8.43
CA ARG A 158 6.85 -24.99 7.62
C ARG A 158 6.75 -24.51 6.17
N VAL A 159 6.81 -25.48 5.27
CA VAL A 159 6.65 -25.26 3.84
C VAL A 159 5.65 -26.26 3.25
N ILE A 160 4.93 -25.80 2.23
CA ILE A 160 4.18 -26.67 1.30
C ILE A 160 5.11 -27.00 0.14
N LEU A 161 5.29 -28.29 -0.10
CA LEU A 161 6.10 -28.76 -1.21
C LEU A 161 5.31 -28.73 -2.53
N PRO A 162 6.01 -28.56 -3.68
CA PRO A 162 5.39 -28.59 -5.00
C PRO A 162 4.73 -29.91 -5.39
N ASP A 163 5.12 -30.97 -4.77
CA ASP A 163 4.53 -32.29 -4.92
C ASP A 163 4.04 -32.78 -3.55
N ASN A 164 3.01 -33.60 -3.52
CA ASN A 164 2.58 -34.28 -2.29
C ASN A 164 3.55 -35.39 -1.88
N SER A 165 4.77 -35.36 -2.39
CA SER A 165 5.77 -36.40 -2.19
C SER A 165 6.54 -36.16 -0.90
N TRP A 166 6.08 -36.76 0.16
CA TRP A 166 6.71 -36.83 1.48
C TRP A 166 7.99 -37.67 1.47
N GLU A 167 8.20 -38.35 0.39
CA GLU A 167 9.41 -39.06 0.04
C GLU A 167 10.55 -38.17 -0.41
N LEU A 168 10.34 -36.86 -0.48
CA LEU A 168 11.40 -35.93 -0.81
C LEU A 168 12.24 -35.56 0.40
N GLY A 169 13.56 -35.57 0.21
CA GLY A 169 14.51 -34.88 1.06
C GLY A 169 15.34 -33.91 0.23
N TYR A 170 15.56 -32.72 0.72
CA TYR A 170 16.41 -31.71 0.05
C TYR A 170 17.48 -31.24 1.01
N SER A 171 18.70 -31.05 0.50
CA SER A 171 19.75 -30.33 1.20
C SER A 171 20.59 -29.47 0.26
N SER A 172 21.15 -28.38 0.80
CA SER A 172 22.17 -27.62 0.12
C SER A 172 23.17 -27.00 1.10
N PHE A 173 24.39 -26.78 0.65
CA PHE A 173 25.46 -26.21 1.46
C PHE A 173 26.56 -25.61 0.58
N ASP A 174 27.30 -24.67 1.17
CA ASP A 174 28.41 -24.00 0.51
C ASP A 174 29.63 -24.89 0.46
N VAL A 175 30.33 -24.91 -0.67
CA VAL A 175 31.58 -25.67 -0.86
C VAL A 175 32.76 -24.69 -0.83
N GLN A 176 33.10 -24.07 -1.96
CA GLN A 176 34.17 -23.09 -2.05
C GLN A 176 34.01 -22.21 -3.29
N ASN A 177 34.69 -21.08 -3.32
CA ASN A 177 34.69 -20.14 -4.46
C ASN A 177 33.30 -19.64 -4.86
N GLY A 178 32.36 -19.51 -3.90
CA GLY A 178 30.99 -19.11 -4.15
C GLY A 178 30.14 -20.14 -4.89
N ILE A 179 30.63 -21.39 -4.93
CA ILE A 179 29.86 -22.55 -5.43
C ILE A 179 29.25 -23.27 -4.26
N SER A 180 27.99 -23.61 -4.41
CA SER A 180 27.20 -24.41 -3.47
C SER A 180 26.68 -25.64 -4.17
N VAL A 181 26.46 -26.73 -3.39
CA VAL A 181 25.82 -27.95 -3.83
C VAL A 181 24.41 -28.01 -3.35
N CYS A 182 23.50 -28.49 -4.17
CA CYS A 182 22.16 -28.89 -3.76
C CYS A 182 21.85 -30.30 -4.22
N ALA A 183 21.04 -31.01 -3.47
CA ALA A 183 20.61 -32.36 -3.81
C ALA A 183 19.18 -32.62 -3.36
N ILE A 184 18.51 -33.51 -4.10
CA ILE A 184 17.16 -33.98 -3.77
C ILE A 184 17.14 -35.50 -3.83
N SER A 185 16.48 -36.15 -2.86
CA SER A 185 16.16 -37.55 -2.90
C SER A 185 14.70 -37.74 -3.26
N ARG A 186 14.41 -38.77 -4.10
CA ARG A 186 13.04 -39.17 -4.44
C ARG A 186 12.86 -40.65 -4.21
N ARG A 187 11.74 -41.03 -3.57
CA ARG A 187 11.36 -42.45 -3.48
C ARG A 187 10.96 -42.93 -4.87
N MET A 188 11.56 -44.05 -5.29
CA MET A 188 11.34 -44.64 -6.61
C MET A 188 10.32 -45.75 -6.58
N GLY A 189 10.26 -46.47 -5.48
CA GLY A 189 9.32 -47.60 -5.30
C GLY A 189 9.67 -48.50 -4.12
N THR A 190 8.75 -49.35 -3.79
CA THR A 190 8.84 -50.25 -2.62
C THR A 190 8.49 -51.68 -3.03
N VAL A 191 9.27 -52.65 -2.55
CA VAL A 191 9.03 -54.06 -2.78
C VAL A 191 8.69 -54.72 -1.44
N GLY A 192 7.51 -55.29 -1.32
CA GLY A 192 7.06 -55.94 -0.09
C GLY A 192 6.77 -55.03 1.09
N GLY A 193 6.94 -53.74 0.93
CA GLY A 193 6.67 -52.72 1.94
C GLY A 193 5.33 -52.00 1.73
N ILE A 194 5.03 -51.08 2.66
CA ILE A 194 3.85 -50.24 2.63
C ILE A 194 4.30 -48.79 2.53
N GLU A 195 3.98 -48.17 1.39
CA GLU A 195 4.22 -46.74 1.21
C GLU A 195 3.12 -45.91 1.91
N ARG A 196 3.56 -45.07 2.83
CA ARG A 196 2.75 -44.01 3.41
C ARG A 196 3.19 -42.67 2.89
N ARG A 197 2.39 -41.66 3.12
CA ARG A 197 2.64 -40.33 2.61
C ARG A 197 3.96 -39.71 3.08
N TYR A 198 4.45 -40.03 4.26
CA TYR A 198 5.63 -39.44 4.91
C TYR A 198 6.67 -40.45 5.34
N GLU A 199 6.40 -41.78 5.15
CA GLU A 199 7.28 -42.85 5.59
C GLU A 199 7.02 -44.12 4.76
N THR A 200 7.93 -45.06 4.85
CA THR A 200 7.76 -46.39 4.27
C THR A 200 7.92 -47.40 5.36
N LEU A 201 6.92 -48.25 5.57
CA LEU A 201 6.98 -49.39 6.46
C LEU A 201 7.56 -50.57 5.70
N LEU A 202 8.64 -51.13 6.22
CA LEU A 202 9.32 -52.27 5.65
C LEU A 202 9.17 -53.49 6.58
N PRO A 203 8.25 -54.42 6.29
CA PRO A 203 8.28 -55.75 6.90
C PRO A 203 9.61 -56.45 6.64
N PRO A 204 9.91 -57.58 7.31
CA PRO A 204 11.13 -58.39 7.08
C PRO A 204 11.35 -58.68 5.60
N LYS A 205 12.57 -58.42 5.09
CA LYS A 205 12.99 -58.55 3.67
C LYS A 205 12.36 -57.58 2.70
N ALA A 206 11.51 -56.67 3.14
CA ALA A 206 10.99 -55.62 2.27
C ALA A 206 12.06 -54.55 1.96
N LYS A 207 11.89 -53.88 0.84
CA LYS A 207 12.86 -52.93 0.32
C LYS A 207 12.16 -51.63 -0.09
N VAL A 208 12.88 -50.50 0.02
CA VAL A 208 12.50 -49.23 -0.57
C VAL A 208 13.70 -48.59 -1.26
N SER A 209 13.50 -48.10 -2.48
CA SER A 209 14.54 -47.49 -3.28
C SER A 209 14.33 -45.97 -3.39
N TYR A 210 15.41 -45.23 -3.31
CA TYR A 210 15.46 -43.78 -3.55
C TYR A 210 16.48 -43.45 -4.63
N ARG A 211 16.22 -42.38 -5.40
CA ARG A 211 17.20 -41.79 -6.30
C ARG A 211 17.61 -40.43 -5.77
N ILE A 212 18.91 -40.20 -5.67
CA ILE A 212 19.51 -38.92 -5.30
C ILE A 212 19.96 -38.20 -6.55
N TYR A 213 19.55 -36.99 -6.74
CA TYR A 213 20.03 -36.09 -7.75
C TYR A 213 20.83 -34.99 -7.08
N ALA A 214 22.01 -34.62 -7.62
CA ALA A 214 22.80 -33.53 -7.12
C ALA A 214 23.20 -32.56 -8.23
N GLY A 215 23.37 -31.29 -7.89
CA GLY A 215 23.79 -30.25 -8.79
C GLY A 215 24.53 -29.13 -8.05
N ILE A 216 25.09 -28.22 -8.80
CA ILE A 216 25.77 -27.03 -8.26
C ILE A 216 25.01 -25.75 -8.64
N PHE A 217 25.14 -24.74 -7.80
CA PHE A 217 24.58 -23.43 -8.04
C PHE A 217 25.48 -22.34 -7.46
N ARG A 218 25.24 -21.08 -7.83
CA ARG A 218 25.89 -19.91 -7.27
C ARG A 218 24.85 -18.97 -6.69
N GLY A 219 25.27 -18.14 -5.75
CA GLY A 219 24.39 -17.17 -5.08
C GLY A 219 23.58 -17.78 -3.95
N ASP A 220 22.41 -17.21 -3.71
CA ASP A 220 21.57 -17.56 -2.58
C ASP A 220 21.01 -18.98 -2.67
N TRP A 221 20.76 -19.62 -1.52
CA TRP A 221 20.29 -21.01 -1.40
C TRP A 221 18.99 -21.31 -2.18
N GLN A 222 18.16 -20.28 -2.43
CA GLN A 222 16.94 -20.40 -3.23
C GLN A 222 17.23 -20.84 -4.69
N ASN A 223 18.42 -20.52 -5.20
CA ASN A 223 18.82 -20.96 -6.53
C ASN A 223 18.98 -22.48 -6.60
N GLY A 224 19.40 -23.11 -5.49
CA GLY A 224 19.43 -24.56 -5.37
C GLY A 224 18.03 -25.18 -5.40
N LEU A 225 17.03 -24.56 -4.76
CA LEU A 225 15.64 -25.00 -4.86
C LEU A 225 15.09 -24.85 -6.28
N LYS A 226 15.34 -23.70 -6.93
CA LYS A 226 14.93 -23.47 -8.32
C LYS A 226 15.52 -24.55 -9.25
N LEU A 227 16.82 -24.85 -9.09
CA LEU A 227 17.49 -25.88 -9.86
C LEU A 227 16.83 -27.25 -9.68
N MET A 228 16.58 -27.67 -8.42
CA MET A 228 16.04 -28.99 -8.11
C MET A 228 14.55 -29.11 -8.41
N PHE A 229 13.76 -28.10 -8.12
CA PHE A 229 12.31 -28.19 -8.20
C PHE A 229 11.75 -27.79 -9.57
N ARG A 230 12.35 -26.84 -10.25
CA ARG A 230 11.86 -26.24 -11.48
C ARG A 230 12.65 -26.67 -12.72
N ASP A 231 13.97 -26.59 -12.63
CA ASP A 231 14.77 -26.58 -13.85
C ASP A 231 15.21 -27.99 -14.28
N ARG A 232 15.19 -29.02 -13.39
CA ARG A 232 15.74 -30.31 -13.74
C ARG A 232 15.01 -31.54 -13.19
N TYR A 233 14.70 -31.62 -11.91
CA TYR A 233 14.53 -32.92 -11.27
C TYR A 233 13.12 -33.28 -10.81
N LEU A 234 12.30 -32.30 -10.45
CA LEU A 234 10.90 -32.55 -10.11
C LEU A 234 10.01 -32.40 -11.35
N TYR A 235 10.16 -31.27 -12.06
CA TYR A 235 9.38 -30.96 -13.24
C TYR A 235 10.26 -30.27 -14.25
N ASP A 236 10.16 -30.67 -15.51
CA ASP A 236 10.70 -29.92 -16.63
C ASP A 236 9.67 -28.87 -17.04
N ILE A 237 9.84 -27.65 -16.56
CA ILE A 237 8.92 -26.56 -16.84
C ILE A 237 8.95 -26.15 -18.32
N SER A 238 9.99 -26.51 -19.07
CA SER A 238 10.08 -26.26 -20.51
C SER A 238 9.09 -27.09 -21.31
N GLU A 239 8.72 -28.27 -20.82
CA GLU A 239 7.73 -29.15 -21.44
C GLU A 239 6.31 -28.94 -20.88
N PHE A 240 6.09 -27.93 -20.03
CA PHE A 240 4.80 -27.66 -19.43
C PHE A 240 3.77 -27.24 -20.47
N ASP A 241 2.60 -27.93 -20.50
CA ASP A 241 1.49 -27.56 -21.37
C ASP A 241 0.78 -26.29 -20.85
N ASN A 242 1.12 -25.16 -21.48
CA ASN A 242 0.58 -23.85 -21.16
C ASN A 242 -0.74 -23.50 -21.87
N THR A 243 -1.35 -24.42 -22.63
CA THR A 243 -2.53 -24.15 -23.46
C THR A 243 -3.64 -23.48 -22.67
N LEU A 244 -3.96 -23.97 -21.47
CA LEU A 244 -5.01 -23.41 -20.62
C LEU A 244 -4.64 -22.03 -20.07
N TYR A 245 -3.36 -21.80 -19.77
CA TYR A 245 -2.82 -20.54 -19.26
C TYR A 245 -2.76 -19.43 -20.33
N GLN A 246 -2.71 -19.79 -21.62
CA GLN A 246 -2.69 -18.84 -22.74
C GLN A 246 -4.09 -18.36 -23.14
N ARG A 247 -5.13 -18.93 -22.58
CA ARG A 247 -6.52 -18.56 -22.88
C ARG A 247 -6.82 -17.17 -22.33
N SER A 248 -7.17 -16.25 -23.21
CA SER A 248 -7.51 -14.86 -22.86
C SER A 248 -8.82 -14.75 -22.06
N ASP A 249 -9.78 -15.66 -22.32
CA ASP A 249 -11.07 -15.71 -21.64
C ASP A 249 -10.98 -16.22 -20.18
N LEU A 250 -9.87 -16.86 -19.81
CA LEU A 250 -9.56 -17.32 -18.45
C LEU A 250 -8.49 -16.47 -17.74
N ALA A 251 -7.83 -15.54 -18.45
CA ALA A 251 -6.69 -14.79 -17.94
C ALA A 251 -7.01 -13.92 -16.71
N TRP A 252 -8.26 -13.51 -16.56
CA TRP A 252 -8.75 -12.66 -15.47
C TRP A 252 -8.48 -13.24 -14.07
N ILE A 253 -8.44 -14.57 -13.91
CA ILE A 253 -8.21 -15.20 -12.60
C ILE A 253 -6.82 -14.89 -12.05
N ARG A 254 -5.84 -14.63 -12.91
CA ARG A 254 -4.48 -14.26 -12.50
C ARG A 254 -4.36 -12.84 -11.93
N GLU A 255 -5.37 -12.01 -12.18
CA GLU A 255 -5.49 -10.66 -11.62
C GLU A 255 -6.48 -10.60 -10.45
N SER A 256 -6.97 -11.76 -10.00
CA SER A 256 -7.99 -11.90 -8.97
C SER A 256 -7.38 -12.21 -7.61
N TYR A 257 -7.88 -11.54 -6.57
CA TYR A 257 -7.39 -11.68 -5.21
C TYR A 257 -8.49 -11.84 -4.16
N LEU A 258 -9.76 -11.77 -4.55
CA LEU A 258 -10.89 -11.94 -3.64
C LEU A 258 -11.99 -12.79 -4.25
N ILE A 259 -12.20 -13.95 -3.68
CA ILE A 259 -13.36 -14.82 -3.95
C ILE A 259 -14.24 -14.85 -2.70
N VAL A 260 -15.55 -14.80 -2.88
CA VAL A 260 -16.52 -14.99 -1.81
C VAL A 260 -17.32 -16.24 -2.10
N LEU A 261 -17.34 -17.19 -1.16
CA LEU A 261 -18.20 -18.37 -1.19
C LEU A 261 -19.29 -18.23 -0.12
N GLN A 262 -20.54 -18.27 -0.55
CA GLN A 262 -21.67 -18.08 0.35
C GLN A 262 -22.67 -19.26 0.26
N MET A 263 -23.13 -19.72 1.42
CA MET A 263 -24.16 -20.71 1.50
C MET A 263 -25.53 -20.12 1.12
N ALA A 264 -26.28 -20.83 0.31
CA ALA A 264 -27.59 -20.36 -0.17
C ALA A 264 -28.65 -20.23 0.92
N TRP A 265 -28.41 -20.77 2.10
CA TRP A 265 -29.26 -20.66 3.30
C TRP A 265 -28.86 -19.50 4.22
N ASP A 266 -27.78 -18.77 3.93
CA ASP A 266 -27.37 -17.62 4.73
C ASP A 266 -28.39 -16.47 4.60
N ARG A 267 -28.73 -15.86 5.72
CA ARG A 267 -29.62 -14.68 5.77
C ARG A 267 -29.06 -13.48 5.00
N GLU A 268 -27.75 -13.41 4.82
CA GLU A 268 -27.09 -12.39 4.00
C GLU A 268 -27.03 -12.73 2.51
N PHE A 269 -27.58 -13.89 2.11
CA PHE A 269 -27.89 -14.22 0.74
C PHE A 269 -29.37 -14.05 0.46
N PHE A 270 -30.22 -14.60 1.34
CA PHE A 270 -31.66 -14.49 1.22
C PHE A 270 -32.30 -14.11 2.58
N ASP A 271 -32.87 -12.90 2.65
CA ASP A 271 -33.66 -12.48 3.80
C ASP A 271 -35.02 -13.17 3.78
N ARG A 272 -35.18 -14.21 4.57
CA ARG A 272 -36.40 -15.00 4.66
C ARG A 272 -37.61 -14.19 5.18
N GLN A 273 -37.39 -13.18 6.03
CA GLN A 273 -38.47 -12.36 6.60
C GLN A 273 -38.99 -11.38 5.55
N ALA A 274 -38.08 -10.76 4.81
CA ALA A 274 -38.41 -9.84 3.74
C ALA A 274 -38.76 -10.55 2.42
N GLY A 275 -38.50 -11.88 2.30
CA GLY A 275 -38.73 -12.67 1.11
C GLY A 275 -37.88 -12.21 -0.10
N LYS A 276 -36.68 -11.68 0.13
CA LYS A 276 -35.85 -11.10 -0.95
C LYS A 276 -34.37 -11.46 -0.81
N TYR A 277 -33.70 -11.47 -1.95
CA TYR A 277 -32.25 -11.58 -2.01
C TYR A 277 -31.54 -10.29 -1.60
N THR A 278 -30.39 -10.41 -0.94
CA THR A 278 -29.52 -9.31 -0.51
C THR A 278 -28.27 -9.18 -1.38
N PHE A 279 -28.19 -9.94 -2.48
CA PHE A 279 -27.02 -10.03 -3.34
C PHE A 279 -26.53 -8.67 -3.89
N SER A 280 -27.44 -7.80 -4.30
CA SER A 280 -27.08 -6.45 -4.77
C SER A 280 -26.41 -5.59 -3.67
N ASP A 281 -26.87 -5.74 -2.42
CA ASP A 281 -26.26 -5.02 -1.28
C ASP A 281 -24.86 -5.55 -0.97
N LEU A 282 -24.66 -6.86 -1.09
CA LEU A 282 -23.36 -7.50 -0.94
C LEU A 282 -22.38 -7.01 -2.02
N LEU A 283 -22.78 -6.97 -3.28
CA LEU A 283 -21.94 -6.46 -4.36
C LEU A 283 -21.55 -5.00 -4.13
N ARG A 284 -22.50 -4.15 -3.69
CA ARG A 284 -22.22 -2.74 -3.37
C ARG A 284 -21.21 -2.62 -2.23
N LYS A 285 -21.40 -3.34 -1.12
CA LYS A 285 -20.42 -3.39 -0.01
C LYS A 285 -19.05 -3.85 -0.50
N GLY A 286 -19.00 -4.86 -1.38
CA GLY A 286 -17.77 -5.34 -1.99
C GLY A 286 -17.05 -4.28 -2.82
N ILE A 287 -17.79 -3.46 -3.56
CA ILE A 287 -17.23 -2.34 -4.32
C ILE A 287 -16.66 -1.28 -3.37
N ASP A 288 -17.44 -0.87 -2.38
CA ASP A 288 -17.04 0.19 -1.45
C ASP A 288 -15.78 -0.22 -0.66
N GLN A 289 -15.67 -1.47 -0.26
CA GLN A 289 -14.57 -1.96 0.59
C GLN A 289 -13.37 -2.47 -0.21
N PHE A 290 -13.60 -3.26 -1.27
CA PHE A 290 -12.54 -3.98 -2.00
C PHE A 290 -12.35 -3.50 -3.44
N GLY A 291 -13.10 -2.49 -3.89
CA GLY A 291 -13.16 -2.08 -5.29
C GLY A 291 -14.03 -3.01 -6.14
N HIS A 292 -14.00 -4.30 -5.91
CA HIS A 292 -14.93 -5.33 -6.41
C HIS A 292 -14.60 -6.68 -5.75
N ILE A 293 -15.54 -7.62 -5.84
CA ILE A 293 -15.32 -9.04 -5.57
C ILE A 293 -14.97 -9.70 -6.91
N ASP A 294 -13.88 -10.45 -7.01
CA ASP A 294 -13.48 -11.03 -8.30
C ASP A 294 -14.41 -12.18 -8.73
N ALA A 295 -14.72 -13.08 -7.78
CA ALA A 295 -15.70 -14.14 -8.01
C ALA A 295 -16.60 -14.34 -6.79
N TYR A 296 -17.86 -14.65 -7.06
CA TYR A 296 -18.86 -14.93 -6.03
C TYR A 296 -19.51 -16.27 -6.32
N GLY A 297 -19.40 -17.19 -5.37
CA GLY A 297 -19.95 -18.54 -5.45
C GLY A 297 -21.17 -18.74 -4.56
N ILE A 298 -22.13 -19.44 -5.09
CA ILE A 298 -23.32 -19.85 -4.38
C ILE A 298 -23.23 -21.35 -4.11
N TRP A 299 -23.42 -21.74 -2.85
CA TRP A 299 -23.36 -23.14 -2.42
C TRP A 299 -24.67 -23.59 -1.77
N PRO A 300 -25.58 -24.23 -2.51
CA PRO A 300 -26.87 -24.65 -1.95
C PRO A 300 -26.87 -26.05 -1.37
N THR A 301 -25.83 -26.85 -1.61
CA THR A 301 -25.85 -28.28 -1.44
C THR A 301 -25.62 -28.71 0.03
N TRP A 302 -24.61 -28.22 0.66
CA TRP A 302 -24.32 -28.59 2.04
C TRP A 302 -24.90 -27.56 3.02
N PRO A 303 -25.59 -27.96 4.12
CA PRO A 303 -25.86 -29.31 4.61
C PRO A 303 -27.28 -29.83 4.25
N ARG A 304 -27.74 -29.59 3.02
CA ARG A 304 -29.10 -29.96 2.62
C ARG A 304 -29.21 -31.26 1.83
N LEU A 305 -28.12 -31.71 1.18
CA LEU A 305 -28.11 -33.00 0.47
C LEU A 305 -28.41 -34.14 1.42
N GLY A 306 -29.29 -35.05 0.98
CA GLY A 306 -29.71 -36.18 1.79
C GLY A 306 -30.88 -35.89 2.75
N LEU A 307 -31.38 -34.67 2.83
CA LEU A 307 -32.62 -34.36 3.55
C LEU A 307 -33.84 -34.86 2.83
N ASP A 308 -33.85 -34.83 1.50
CA ASP A 308 -34.86 -35.36 0.60
C ASP A 308 -34.16 -35.93 -0.66
N GLN A 309 -34.90 -36.31 -1.68
CA GLN A 309 -34.36 -36.95 -2.88
C GLN A 309 -33.72 -35.99 -3.90
N ARG A 310 -33.68 -34.68 -3.63
CA ARG A 310 -33.04 -33.71 -4.52
C ARG A 310 -31.56 -33.91 -4.60
N ASN A 311 -31.02 -33.85 -5.80
CA ASN A 311 -29.60 -33.83 -6.04
C ASN A 311 -29.02 -32.41 -6.02
N GLN A 312 -27.72 -32.25 -6.20
CA GLN A 312 -27.06 -30.93 -6.19
C GLN A 312 -27.63 -29.98 -7.24
N TRP A 313 -28.07 -30.46 -8.39
CA TRP A 313 -28.60 -29.65 -9.49
C TRP A 313 -30.01 -29.17 -9.21
N ASP A 314 -30.84 -30.01 -8.60
CA ASP A 314 -32.20 -29.66 -8.17
C ASP A 314 -32.19 -28.54 -7.14
N LEU A 315 -31.23 -28.55 -6.21
CA LEU A 315 -31.11 -27.50 -5.22
C LEU A 315 -30.84 -26.12 -5.83
N TYR A 316 -30.14 -26.03 -6.96
CA TYR A 316 -29.99 -24.77 -7.68
C TYR A 316 -31.30 -24.35 -8.37
N ARG A 317 -31.98 -25.30 -9.01
CA ARG A 317 -33.25 -25.07 -9.74
C ARG A 317 -34.38 -24.65 -8.79
N ASP A 318 -34.33 -25.13 -7.53
CA ASP A 318 -35.35 -24.86 -6.50
C ASP A 318 -35.06 -23.64 -5.63
N LEU A 319 -33.94 -22.90 -5.85
CA LEU A 319 -33.73 -21.61 -5.20
C LEU A 319 -34.88 -20.64 -5.52
N PRO A 320 -35.26 -19.73 -4.61
CA PRO A 320 -36.30 -18.74 -4.88
C PRO A 320 -36.08 -18.02 -6.21
N GLY A 321 -37.07 -18.14 -7.13
CA GLY A 321 -36.98 -17.64 -8.51
C GLY A 321 -36.20 -18.54 -9.49
N GLY A 322 -35.64 -19.66 -9.01
CA GLY A 322 -34.97 -20.71 -9.80
C GLY A 322 -33.83 -20.21 -10.68
N ILE A 323 -33.62 -20.91 -11.80
CA ILE A 323 -32.55 -20.59 -12.76
C ILE A 323 -32.65 -19.17 -13.31
N ARG A 324 -33.83 -18.64 -13.47
CA ARG A 324 -34.01 -17.24 -13.90
C ARG A 324 -33.35 -16.25 -12.96
N GLN A 325 -33.43 -16.51 -11.64
CA GLN A 325 -32.79 -15.66 -10.63
C GLN A 325 -31.27 -15.78 -10.67
N LEU A 326 -30.73 -16.98 -10.92
CA LEU A 326 -29.28 -17.17 -11.09
C LEU A 326 -28.74 -16.39 -12.28
N ARG A 327 -29.44 -16.36 -13.39
CA ARG A 327 -29.09 -15.51 -14.56
C ARG A 327 -29.08 -14.02 -14.22
N ILE A 328 -30.04 -13.56 -13.41
CA ILE A 328 -30.08 -12.17 -12.93
C ILE A 328 -28.84 -11.89 -12.09
N PHE A 329 -28.45 -12.80 -11.20
CA PHE A 329 -27.23 -12.67 -10.41
C PHE A 329 -25.96 -12.62 -11.28
N GLY A 330 -25.84 -13.49 -12.27
CA GLY A 330 -24.73 -13.46 -13.23
C GLY A 330 -24.65 -12.12 -13.97
N GLY A 331 -25.79 -11.58 -14.41
CA GLY A 331 -25.84 -10.25 -15.04
C GLY A 331 -25.42 -9.13 -14.11
N LEU A 332 -25.93 -9.11 -12.87
CA LEU A 332 -25.56 -8.11 -11.86
C LEU A 332 -24.07 -8.23 -11.45
N ALA A 333 -23.59 -9.45 -11.27
CA ALA A 333 -22.20 -9.71 -10.93
C ALA A 333 -21.27 -9.13 -12.02
N ARG A 334 -21.48 -9.49 -13.30
CA ARG A 334 -20.66 -8.99 -14.41
C ARG A 334 -20.70 -7.46 -14.57
N GLN A 335 -21.84 -6.82 -14.32
CA GLN A 335 -21.93 -5.34 -14.29
C GLN A 335 -21.04 -4.71 -13.20
N ASN A 336 -20.71 -5.48 -12.16
CA ASN A 336 -19.88 -5.06 -11.04
C ASN A 336 -18.48 -5.71 -11.05
N ASN A 337 -17.99 -6.14 -12.23
CA ASN A 337 -16.71 -6.83 -12.42
C ASN A 337 -16.54 -8.09 -11.56
N THR A 338 -17.62 -8.74 -11.19
CA THR A 338 -17.67 -9.99 -10.42
C THR A 338 -18.08 -11.16 -11.32
N ARG A 339 -17.50 -12.33 -11.10
CA ARG A 339 -17.86 -13.57 -11.81
C ARG A 339 -18.77 -14.43 -10.93
N LEU A 340 -19.83 -15.01 -11.51
CA LEU A 340 -20.74 -15.90 -10.80
C LEU A 340 -20.27 -17.34 -10.91
N PHE A 341 -20.07 -18.01 -9.78
CA PHE A 341 -19.69 -19.41 -9.70
C PHE A 341 -20.82 -20.26 -9.11
N ILE A 342 -20.90 -21.48 -9.61
CA ILE A 342 -21.72 -22.57 -9.03
C ILE A 342 -20.79 -23.60 -8.40
N SER A 343 -21.33 -24.51 -7.57
CA SER A 343 -20.60 -25.64 -7.02
C SER A 343 -20.82 -26.90 -7.81
N GLY A 344 -19.82 -27.76 -7.87
CA GLY A 344 -19.91 -29.11 -8.39
C GLY A 344 -19.39 -30.10 -7.34
N ASN A 345 -20.27 -30.97 -6.83
CA ASN A 345 -20.00 -31.95 -5.78
C ASN A 345 -19.95 -33.37 -6.37
N PRO A 346 -18.76 -33.88 -6.75
CA PRO A 346 -18.63 -35.22 -7.37
C PRO A 346 -18.98 -36.38 -6.42
N TRP A 347 -19.05 -36.13 -5.12
CA TRP A 347 -19.46 -37.09 -4.10
C TRP A 347 -20.97 -37.23 -3.92
N ASP A 348 -21.77 -36.41 -4.60
CA ASP A 348 -23.23 -36.52 -4.58
C ASP A 348 -23.68 -37.76 -5.37
N VAL A 349 -23.92 -38.83 -4.64
CA VAL A 349 -24.33 -40.11 -5.21
C VAL A 349 -25.78 -40.10 -5.71
N SER A 350 -26.56 -39.07 -5.39
CA SER A 350 -27.90 -38.88 -5.93
C SER A 350 -27.89 -38.36 -7.38
N ALA A 351 -26.78 -37.73 -7.80
CA ALA A 351 -26.50 -37.48 -9.21
C ALA A 351 -25.94 -38.75 -9.86
N LYS A 352 -26.50 -39.18 -10.99
CA LYS A 352 -25.98 -40.36 -11.70
C LYS A 352 -24.56 -40.11 -12.19
N PRO A 353 -23.55 -40.93 -11.80
CA PRO A 353 -22.13 -40.67 -12.15
C PRO A 353 -21.91 -40.55 -13.65
N ASP A 354 -22.59 -41.33 -14.46
CA ASP A 354 -22.46 -41.33 -15.93
C ASP A 354 -22.97 -40.03 -16.57
N ASP A 355 -23.85 -39.31 -15.89
CA ASP A 355 -24.46 -38.07 -16.38
C ASP A 355 -23.81 -36.80 -15.80
N TYR A 356 -22.85 -36.94 -14.87
CA TYR A 356 -22.28 -35.79 -14.13
C TYR A 356 -21.74 -34.69 -15.07
N MET A 357 -21.01 -35.08 -16.13
CA MET A 357 -20.42 -34.10 -17.07
C MET A 357 -21.50 -33.36 -17.88
N LYS A 358 -22.57 -34.07 -18.23
CA LYS A 358 -23.72 -33.48 -18.93
C LYS A 358 -24.51 -32.54 -18.02
N GLU A 359 -24.84 -32.97 -16.83
CA GLU A 359 -25.60 -32.19 -15.86
C GLU A 359 -24.91 -30.90 -15.45
N ILE A 360 -23.59 -30.93 -15.19
CA ILE A 360 -22.84 -29.74 -14.86
C ILE A 360 -22.77 -28.77 -16.06
N ALA A 361 -22.61 -29.28 -17.29
CA ALA A 361 -22.64 -28.47 -18.50
C ALA A 361 -24.03 -27.82 -18.71
N GLU A 362 -25.09 -28.58 -18.50
CA GLU A 362 -26.47 -28.06 -18.57
C GLU A 362 -26.68 -26.95 -17.54
N LEU A 363 -26.31 -27.15 -16.29
CA LEU A 363 -26.42 -26.11 -15.24
C LEU A 363 -25.60 -24.87 -15.55
N ILE A 364 -24.37 -25.03 -16.07
CA ILE A 364 -23.54 -23.91 -16.53
C ILE A 364 -24.29 -23.08 -17.58
N ALA A 365 -24.86 -23.75 -18.58
CA ALA A 365 -25.61 -23.08 -19.65
C ALA A 365 -26.93 -22.45 -19.15
N GLU A 366 -27.64 -23.14 -18.26
CA GLU A 366 -28.89 -22.67 -17.66
C GLU A 366 -28.67 -21.43 -16.77
N ALA A 367 -27.68 -21.48 -15.89
CA ALA A 367 -27.36 -20.41 -14.91
C ALA A 367 -26.55 -19.28 -15.54
N ASP A 368 -25.96 -19.48 -16.73
CA ASP A 368 -24.96 -18.59 -17.33
C ASP A 368 -23.76 -18.34 -16.39
N ALA A 369 -23.27 -19.41 -15.75
CA ALA A 369 -22.21 -19.36 -14.76
C ALA A 369 -20.84 -19.09 -15.38
N ASP A 370 -20.00 -18.32 -14.69
CA ASP A 370 -18.64 -17.94 -15.12
C ASP A 370 -17.57 -18.90 -14.58
N GLY A 371 -17.92 -19.77 -13.63
CA GLY A 371 -17.00 -20.74 -13.07
C GLY A 371 -17.67 -21.78 -12.17
N VAL A 372 -16.90 -22.80 -11.80
CA VAL A 372 -17.32 -23.91 -10.96
C VAL A 372 -16.35 -24.14 -9.81
N PHE A 373 -16.85 -24.09 -8.59
CA PHE A 373 -16.17 -24.61 -7.41
C PHE A 373 -16.20 -26.14 -7.44
N LEU A 374 -15.05 -26.79 -7.48
CA LEU A 374 -14.95 -28.24 -7.51
C LEU A 374 -14.67 -28.78 -6.11
N ASP A 375 -15.69 -29.35 -5.48
CA ASP A 375 -15.56 -29.96 -4.16
C ASP A 375 -14.70 -31.24 -4.21
N ILE A 376 -13.89 -31.45 -3.17
CA ILE A 376 -12.93 -32.58 -3.00
C ILE A 376 -11.98 -32.87 -4.16
N ARG A 377 -11.86 -31.98 -5.14
CA ARG A 377 -10.98 -32.18 -6.29
C ARG A 377 -9.74 -31.29 -6.19
N ASN A 378 -8.57 -31.90 -6.35
CA ASN A 378 -7.28 -31.22 -6.32
C ASN A 378 -6.37 -31.64 -7.48
N SER A 379 -6.94 -32.16 -8.57
CA SER A 379 -6.21 -32.69 -9.71
C SER A 379 -6.70 -32.06 -11.02
N SER A 380 -6.07 -32.42 -12.13
CA SER A 380 -6.50 -31.97 -13.47
C SER A 380 -7.98 -32.22 -13.75
N CYS A 381 -8.64 -31.24 -14.35
CA CYS A 381 -10.04 -31.28 -14.69
C CYS A 381 -10.31 -31.06 -16.20
N ARG A 382 -9.41 -31.51 -17.08
CA ARG A 382 -9.53 -31.33 -18.55
C ARG A 382 -10.88 -31.76 -19.10
N GLN A 383 -11.46 -32.86 -18.64
CA GLN A 383 -12.77 -33.34 -19.10
C GLN A 383 -13.89 -32.38 -18.67
N LEU A 384 -13.87 -31.88 -17.44
CA LEU A 384 -14.84 -30.88 -16.97
C LEU A 384 -14.71 -29.56 -17.73
N GLN A 385 -13.46 -29.13 -17.99
CA GLN A 385 -13.21 -27.95 -18.80
C GLN A 385 -13.77 -28.12 -20.21
N SER A 386 -13.57 -29.28 -20.84
CA SER A 386 -14.14 -29.58 -22.17
C SER A 386 -15.65 -29.62 -22.16
N ALA A 387 -16.27 -30.19 -21.14
CA ALA A 387 -17.73 -30.20 -20.98
C ALA A 387 -18.29 -28.77 -20.84
N ALA A 388 -17.67 -27.94 -20.01
CA ALA A 388 -18.05 -26.53 -19.87
C ALA A 388 -17.89 -25.75 -21.19
N ASP A 389 -16.73 -25.89 -21.84
CA ASP A 389 -16.41 -25.22 -23.10
C ASP A 389 -17.35 -25.62 -24.24
N SER A 390 -17.96 -26.82 -24.19
CA SER A 390 -18.98 -27.27 -25.20
C SER A 390 -20.27 -26.46 -25.14
N VAL A 391 -20.59 -25.84 -24.00
CA VAL A 391 -21.80 -25.06 -23.79
C VAL A 391 -21.55 -23.57 -23.61
N ARG A 392 -20.38 -23.22 -23.05
CA ARG A 392 -19.97 -21.84 -22.81
C ARG A 392 -18.46 -21.75 -22.67
N SER A 393 -17.79 -20.94 -23.48
CA SER A 393 -16.36 -20.65 -23.31
C SER A 393 -16.11 -19.71 -22.12
N GLY A 394 -14.90 -19.76 -21.54
CA GLY A 394 -14.49 -18.87 -20.46
C GLY A 394 -15.01 -19.24 -19.07
N VAL A 395 -15.54 -20.45 -18.91
CA VAL A 395 -15.94 -20.98 -17.60
C VAL A 395 -14.72 -21.52 -16.88
N LEU A 396 -14.43 -20.97 -15.70
CA LEU A 396 -13.26 -21.33 -14.91
C LEU A 396 -13.54 -22.54 -14.03
N MET A 397 -12.61 -23.49 -14.00
CA MET A 397 -12.58 -24.56 -13.00
C MET A 397 -11.70 -24.15 -11.82
N TYR A 398 -12.24 -24.21 -10.62
CA TYR A 398 -11.60 -23.81 -9.38
C TYR A 398 -11.58 -24.99 -8.40
N SER A 399 -10.41 -25.56 -8.15
CA SER A 399 -10.28 -26.77 -7.33
C SER A 399 -10.33 -26.48 -5.83
N GLU A 400 -10.86 -27.44 -5.06
CA GLU A 400 -10.85 -27.36 -3.60
C GLU A 400 -9.44 -27.46 -3.03
N GLY A 401 -8.63 -28.32 -3.59
CA GLY A 401 -7.21 -28.41 -3.25
C GLY A 401 -6.33 -27.75 -4.30
N MET A 402 -5.13 -27.39 -3.93
CA MET A 402 -4.13 -26.93 -4.89
C MET A 402 -3.62 -28.12 -5.72
N ALA A 403 -3.69 -27.99 -7.03
CA ALA A 403 -3.13 -28.99 -7.92
C ALA A 403 -1.61 -29.07 -7.77
N VAL A 404 -1.08 -30.28 -7.83
CA VAL A 404 0.37 -30.49 -7.98
C VAL A 404 0.81 -30.06 -9.38
N PRO A 405 2.07 -29.66 -9.61
CA PRO A 405 2.54 -29.20 -10.92
C PRO A 405 2.28 -30.15 -12.08
N ALA A 406 2.25 -31.45 -11.85
CA ALA A 406 1.89 -32.43 -12.88
C ALA A 406 0.44 -32.31 -13.35
N ASP A 407 -0.46 -31.85 -12.49
CA ASP A 407 -1.89 -31.67 -12.79
C ASP A 407 -2.25 -30.22 -13.22
N MET A 408 -1.40 -29.24 -12.92
CA MET A 408 -1.61 -27.84 -13.28
C MET A 408 -1.88 -27.57 -14.78
N PRO A 409 -1.34 -28.34 -15.75
CA PRO A 409 -1.72 -28.14 -17.15
C PRO A 409 -3.22 -28.27 -17.44
N GLY A 410 -3.95 -28.97 -16.57
CA GLY A 410 -5.42 -29.17 -16.71
C GLY A 410 -6.29 -28.32 -15.83
N ILE A 411 -5.70 -27.42 -15.01
CA ILE A 411 -6.41 -26.50 -14.13
C ILE A 411 -5.50 -25.31 -13.76
N ILE A 412 -6.05 -24.09 -13.72
CA ILE A 412 -5.24 -22.88 -13.53
C ILE A 412 -5.48 -22.16 -12.21
N SER A 413 -6.40 -22.66 -11.39
CA SER A 413 -6.72 -22.06 -10.09
C SER A 413 -7.18 -23.09 -9.08
N GLY A 414 -6.95 -22.79 -7.82
CA GLY A 414 -7.37 -23.64 -6.71
C GLY A 414 -7.15 -22.97 -5.36
N ARG A 415 -7.59 -23.65 -4.32
CA ARG A 415 -7.53 -23.10 -2.96
C ARG A 415 -6.64 -23.93 -2.05
N VAL A 416 -6.19 -23.28 -0.96
CA VAL A 416 -5.49 -23.85 0.16
C VAL A 416 -6.33 -23.64 1.41
N HIS A 417 -6.67 -24.72 2.08
CA HIS A 417 -7.50 -24.65 3.29
C HIS A 417 -6.74 -24.08 4.50
N ASN A 418 -7.51 -23.59 5.47
CA ASN A 418 -7.08 -22.94 6.69
C ASN A 418 -6.76 -23.89 7.86
N ASP A 419 -6.70 -25.20 7.66
CA ASP A 419 -6.42 -26.21 8.69
C ASP A 419 -4.98 -26.21 9.22
N ILE A 420 -4.31 -25.07 9.09
CA ILE A 420 -2.90 -24.89 9.42
C ILE A 420 -2.77 -24.10 10.70
N PHE A 421 -2.26 -24.77 11.72
CA PHE A 421 -2.17 -24.23 13.07
C PHE A 421 -0.92 -23.36 13.34
N LEU A 422 0.08 -23.36 12.45
CA LEU A 422 1.35 -22.67 12.69
C LEU A 422 1.78 -21.84 11.48
N SER A 423 2.09 -20.56 11.71
CA SER A 423 2.73 -19.67 10.74
C SER A 423 4.27 -19.75 10.83
N PRO A 424 5.01 -19.27 9.82
CA PRO A 424 4.56 -18.97 8.49
C PRO A 424 4.37 -20.25 7.68
N GLU A 425 3.52 -20.19 6.66
CA GLU A 425 3.43 -21.24 5.68
C GLU A 425 3.89 -20.74 4.33
N LEU A 426 5.08 -21.13 3.94
CA LEU A 426 5.64 -20.79 2.65
C LEU A 426 5.27 -21.86 1.63
N ASN A 427 4.66 -21.45 0.52
CA ASN A 427 4.29 -22.37 -0.53
C ASN A 427 5.29 -22.35 -1.68
N LEU A 428 6.08 -23.40 -1.78
CA LEU A 428 7.14 -23.53 -2.79
C LEU A 428 6.60 -23.77 -4.22
N ASN A 429 5.29 -23.98 -4.41
CA ASN A 429 4.71 -24.07 -5.76
C ASN A 429 4.92 -22.80 -6.59
N LYS A 430 5.00 -21.62 -5.94
CA LYS A 430 5.34 -20.36 -6.62
C LYS A 430 6.72 -20.39 -7.31
N LEU A 431 7.62 -21.27 -6.92
CA LEU A 431 8.91 -21.46 -7.62
C LEU A 431 8.74 -22.14 -8.98
N ILE A 432 7.66 -22.91 -9.17
CA ILE A 432 7.43 -23.71 -10.38
C ILE A 432 6.47 -23.01 -11.32
N LYS A 433 5.28 -22.64 -10.83
CA LYS A 433 4.21 -22.05 -11.62
C LYS A 433 3.58 -20.86 -10.88
N PRO A 434 4.22 -19.67 -10.91
CA PRO A 434 3.74 -18.49 -10.17
C PRO A 434 2.39 -17.95 -10.64
N ASP A 435 2.02 -18.20 -11.89
CA ASP A 435 0.76 -17.81 -12.51
C ASP A 435 -0.40 -18.83 -12.33
N PHE A 436 -0.20 -19.93 -11.60
CA PHE A 436 -1.29 -20.70 -11.03
C PHE A 436 -1.95 -19.87 -9.92
N SER A 437 -3.23 -19.53 -10.08
CA SER A 437 -3.94 -18.65 -9.14
C SER A 437 -4.34 -19.42 -7.88
N ILE A 438 -3.74 -19.06 -6.77
CA ILE A 438 -3.93 -19.68 -5.46
C ILE A 438 -4.72 -18.74 -4.57
N PHE A 439 -5.75 -19.28 -3.91
CA PHE A 439 -6.54 -18.57 -2.90
C PHE A 439 -6.47 -19.33 -1.57
N ARG A 440 -6.29 -18.58 -0.49
CA ARG A 440 -6.34 -19.16 0.83
C ARG A 440 -7.72 -18.98 1.44
N VAL A 441 -8.28 -20.08 1.93
CA VAL A 441 -9.62 -20.09 2.55
C VAL A 441 -9.58 -19.41 3.91
N CYS A 442 -10.49 -18.49 4.12
CA CYS A 442 -10.75 -17.79 5.36
C CYS A 442 -12.22 -18.02 5.75
N ASP A 443 -12.46 -18.86 6.75
CA ASP A 443 -13.81 -19.13 7.24
C ASP A 443 -14.27 -18.05 8.18
N VAL A 444 -15.29 -17.28 7.77
CA VAL A 444 -15.91 -16.26 8.62
C VAL A 444 -16.61 -16.90 9.81
N GLY A 445 -16.31 -16.43 11.01
CA GLY A 445 -16.81 -17.01 12.27
C GLY A 445 -15.84 -17.97 12.93
N GLU A 446 -14.74 -18.32 12.27
CA GLU A 446 -13.55 -18.87 12.92
C GLU A 446 -12.56 -17.73 13.17
N ASP A 447 -12.05 -17.65 14.30
CA ASP A 447 -11.21 -16.58 14.82
C ASP A 447 -9.79 -16.44 14.24
N ILE A 448 -9.55 -16.87 13.02
CA ILE A 448 -8.24 -16.96 12.36
C ILE A 448 -8.12 -16.09 11.10
N LEU A 449 -9.08 -15.23 10.81
CA LEU A 449 -9.10 -14.42 9.58
C LEU A 449 -7.83 -13.61 9.40
N HIS A 450 -7.40 -12.90 10.42
CA HIS A 450 -6.22 -12.03 10.35
C HIS A 450 -4.96 -12.82 9.96
N ARG A 451 -4.72 -13.97 10.62
CA ARG A 451 -3.57 -14.84 10.31
C ARG A 451 -3.62 -15.36 8.88
N GLU A 452 -4.78 -15.84 8.43
CA GLU A 452 -4.94 -16.40 7.10
C GLU A 452 -4.75 -15.34 6.02
N ILE A 453 -5.25 -14.11 6.24
CA ILE A 453 -5.04 -12.96 5.34
C ILE A 453 -3.55 -12.57 5.30
N ALA A 454 -2.88 -12.53 6.45
CA ALA A 454 -1.45 -12.22 6.52
C ALA A 454 -0.59 -13.23 5.75
N ILE A 455 -0.87 -14.53 5.89
CA ILE A 455 -0.19 -15.61 5.17
C ILE A 455 -0.49 -15.53 3.67
N SER A 456 -1.73 -15.26 3.27
CA SER A 456 -2.11 -15.06 1.86
C SER A 456 -1.30 -13.95 1.25
N PHE A 457 -1.28 -12.80 1.89
CA PHE A 457 -0.55 -11.63 1.44
C PHE A 457 0.96 -11.89 1.32
N PHE A 458 1.57 -12.49 2.34
CA PHE A 458 2.99 -12.82 2.35
C PHE A 458 3.40 -13.71 1.17
N ASN A 459 2.54 -14.65 0.76
CA ASN A 459 2.77 -15.55 -0.37
C ASN A 459 2.27 -15.01 -1.72
N GLY A 460 1.73 -13.80 -1.78
CA GLY A 460 1.16 -13.24 -3.00
C GLY A 460 -0.09 -13.99 -3.47
N TYR A 461 -0.92 -14.49 -2.56
CA TYR A 461 -2.15 -15.21 -2.83
C TYR A 461 -3.38 -14.32 -2.76
N GLY A 462 -4.45 -14.74 -3.44
CA GLY A 462 -5.79 -14.28 -3.15
C GLY A 462 -6.36 -14.88 -1.86
N THR A 463 -7.49 -14.34 -1.45
CA THR A 463 -8.27 -14.82 -0.29
C THR A 463 -9.64 -15.29 -0.76
N GLU A 464 -10.06 -16.46 -0.32
CA GLU A 464 -11.44 -16.95 -0.43
C GLU A 464 -12.12 -16.73 0.93
N LEU A 465 -13.10 -15.85 0.99
CA LEU A 465 -13.95 -15.67 2.16
C LEU A 465 -15.10 -16.66 2.12
N ASN A 466 -15.13 -17.58 3.06
CA ASN A 466 -16.22 -18.54 3.22
C ASN A 466 -17.24 -17.99 4.23
N LEU A 467 -18.41 -17.62 3.73
CA LEU A 467 -19.52 -17.09 4.52
C LEU A 467 -20.52 -18.18 4.91
N PHE A 468 -20.06 -19.34 5.36
CA PHE A 468 -20.94 -20.48 5.63
C PHE A 468 -20.98 -20.94 7.09
N ARG A 469 -20.24 -20.32 7.96
CA ARG A 469 -20.34 -20.63 9.39
C ARG A 469 -21.27 -19.64 10.06
N PRO A 470 -22.39 -20.12 10.63
CA PRO A 470 -23.39 -19.26 11.29
C PRO A 470 -22.93 -18.74 12.67
N GLY A 471 -21.71 -18.97 13.07
CA GLY A 471 -21.11 -18.40 14.27
C GLY A 471 -21.15 -16.86 14.23
N GLY A 472 -21.25 -16.23 15.35
CA GLY A 472 -21.28 -14.78 15.44
C GLY A 472 -20.04 -14.16 14.77
N ARG A 473 -20.26 -13.12 13.97
CA ARG A 473 -19.18 -12.23 13.59
C ARG A 473 -18.72 -11.51 14.83
N ASP A 474 -17.46 -11.64 15.16
CA ASP A 474 -16.92 -10.96 16.33
C ASP A 474 -16.80 -9.44 16.08
N GLU A 475 -16.49 -8.69 17.10
CA GLU A 475 -16.31 -7.23 17.02
C GLU A 475 -15.13 -6.79 16.13
N ASN A 476 -14.23 -7.73 15.78
CA ASN A 476 -13.06 -7.49 14.96
C ASN A 476 -13.32 -7.76 13.47
N TYR A 477 -14.46 -8.35 13.12
CA TYR A 477 -14.77 -8.73 11.74
C TYR A 477 -14.58 -7.58 10.75
N GLN A 478 -15.05 -6.38 11.08
CA GLN A 478 -14.85 -5.22 10.19
C GLN A 478 -13.37 -4.83 10.05
N LYS A 479 -12.59 -4.92 11.11
CA LYS A 479 -11.14 -4.66 11.07
C LYS A 479 -10.41 -5.67 10.21
N ASP A 480 -10.82 -6.94 10.26
CA ASP A 480 -10.26 -7.99 9.40
C ASP A 480 -10.62 -7.76 7.92
N LEU A 481 -11.84 -7.27 7.64
CA LEU A 481 -12.19 -6.87 6.27
C LEU A 481 -11.41 -5.64 5.79
N ASP A 482 -11.16 -4.66 6.65
CA ASP A 482 -10.32 -3.50 6.32
C ASP A 482 -8.87 -3.94 6.06
N TYR A 483 -8.37 -4.89 6.84
CA TYR A 483 -7.06 -5.50 6.64
C TYR A 483 -6.99 -6.26 5.31
N LEU A 484 -8.00 -7.05 4.98
CA LEU A 484 -8.13 -7.73 3.70
C LEU A 484 -8.23 -6.74 2.53
N ALA A 485 -8.93 -5.63 2.71
CA ALA A 485 -9.03 -4.58 1.69
C ALA A 485 -7.66 -3.95 1.39
N ALA A 486 -6.86 -3.68 2.42
CA ALA A 486 -5.51 -3.13 2.27
C ALA A 486 -4.57 -4.12 1.56
N THR A 487 -4.55 -5.40 1.97
CA THR A 487 -3.73 -6.43 1.34
C THR A 487 -4.12 -6.64 -0.12
N THR A 488 -5.42 -6.74 -0.41
CA THR A 488 -5.95 -6.93 -1.76
C THR A 488 -5.64 -5.73 -2.67
N PHE A 489 -5.70 -4.51 -2.14
CA PHE A 489 -5.36 -3.30 -2.87
C PHE A 489 -3.91 -3.30 -3.32
N ILE A 490 -2.97 -3.65 -2.43
CA ILE A 490 -1.53 -3.74 -2.73
C ILE A 490 -1.27 -4.84 -3.75
N LEU A 491 -1.87 -6.03 -3.58
CA LEU A 491 -1.71 -7.15 -4.50
C LEU A 491 -2.16 -6.80 -5.92
N ARG A 492 -3.32 -6.14 -6.08
CA ARG A 492 -3.84 -5.72 -7.39
C ARG A 492 -2.97 -4.67 -8.07
N GLN A 493 -2.37 -3.75 -7.31
CA GLN A 493 -1.47 -2.74 -7.87
C GLN A 493 -0.09 -3.28 -8.24
N ASN A 494 0.26 -4.49 -7.79
CA ASN A 494 1.58 -5.10 -8.01
C ASN A 494 1.48 -6.52 -8.57
N ASN A 495 0.39 -6.82 -9.26
CA ASN A 495 0.12 -8.13 -9.83
C ASN A 495 1.26 -8.65 -10.74
N ASP A 496 1.88 -7.75 -11.48
CA ASP A 496 3.04 -8.03 -12.33
C ASP A 496 4.21 -8.68 -11.56
N ALA A 497 4.46 -8.22 -10.32
CA ALA A 497 5.50 -8.79 -9.47
C ALA A 497 5.13 -10.17 -8.91
N PHE A 498 3.89 -10.38 -8.52
CA PHE A 498 3.46 -11.64 -7.88
C PHE A 498 3.29 -12.80 -8.87
N LEU A 499 3.22 -12.52 -10.16
CA LEU A 499 3.14 -13.51 -11.24
C LEU A 499 4.49 -13.79 -11.91
N ASP A 500 5.54 -13.02 -11.59
CA ASP A 500 6.85 -13.16 -12.20
C ASP A 500 7.60 -14.40 -11.68
N MET A 501 8.39 -15.02 -12.55
CA MET A 501 9.22 -16.17 -12.22
C MET A 501 10.42 -15.84 -11.32
N ASP A 502 10.79 -14.55 -11.21
CA ASP A 502 11.92 -14.10 -10.37
C ASP A 502 11.48 -13.81 -8.92
N TRP A 503 10.86 -14.81 -8.32
CA TRP A 503 10.56 -14.83 -6.90
C TRP A 503 11.72 -15.40 -6.09
N THR A 504 12.09 -14.74 -5.00
CA THR A 504 13.09 -15.21 -4.04
C THR A 504 12.45 -15.26 -2.65
N PRO A 505 12.06 -16.43 -2.15
CA PRO A 505 11.49 -16.57 -0.82
C PRO A 505 12.53 -16.38 0.27
N LEU A 506 12.13 -15.84 1.40
CA LEU A 506 12.88 -15.84 2.66
C LEU A 506 14.33 -15.32 2.50
N ILE A 507 14.48 -14.12 1.94
CA ILE A 507 15.79 -13.45 1.94
C ILE A 507 16.30 -13.27 3.38
N GLY A 508 17.62 -13.17 3.56
CA GLY A 508 18.24 -13.08 4.89
C GLY A 508 17.80 -11.84 5.66
N THR A 509 17.37 -12.01 6.90
CA THR A 509 16.94 -10.96 7.82
C THR A 509 17.82 -10.91 9.07
N LEU A 510 17.90 -9.76 9.73
CA LEU A 510 18.63 -9.61 10.99
C LEU A 510 17.84 -10.12 12.21
N ALA A 511 16.56 -10.40 12.02
CA ALA A 511 15.66 -10.82 13.09
C ALA A 511 14.98 -12.15 12.73
N ASP A 512 15.13 -13.14 13.61
CA ASP A 512 14.37 -14.39 13.50
C ASP A 512 12.88 -14.14 13.75
N ARG A 513 12.02 -14.99 13.16
CA ARG A 513 10.55 -14.86 13.17
C ARG A 513 10.00 -13.61 12.46
N ILE A 514 10.84 -12.95 11.65
CA ILE A 514 10.42 -11.94 10.69
C ILE A 514 10.91 -12.39 9.32
N TYR A 515 10.00 -12.63 8.41
CA TYR A 515 10.24 -13.25 7.11
C TYR A 515 10.02 -12.25 6.01
N VAL A 516 10.85 -12.31 4.97
CA VAL A 516 10.77 -11.42 3.80
C VAL A 516 10.87 -12.22 2.52
N ASN A 517 9.90 -12.06 1.64
CA ASN A 517 9.94 -12.53 0.27
C ASN A 517 10.27 -11.36 -0.66
N ARG A 518 11.07 -11.61 -1.70
CA ARG A 518 11.43 -10.65 -2.74
C ARG A 518 10.79 -11.04 -4.07
N TRP A 519 10.04 -10.11 -4.68
CA TRP A 519 9.36 -10.26 -5.96
C TRP A 519 9.86 -9.20 -6.92
N ARG A 520 10.37 -9.58 -8.08
CA ARG A 520 10.85 -8.65 -9.09
C ARG A 520 9.89 -8.57 -10.27
N ALA A 521 9.70 -7.37 -10.82
CA ALA A 521 8.96 -7.12 -12.05
C ALA A 521 9.63 -5.99 -12.82
N GLY A 522 10.41 -6.31 -13.82
CA GLY A 522 11.19 -5.33 -14.58
C GLY A 522 12.10 -4.51 -13.66
N GLU A 523 11.84 -3.20 -13.60
CA GLU A 523 12.64 -2.27 -12.78
C GLU A 523 12.17 -2.15 -11.32
N LYS A 524 11.01 -2.69 -10.97
CA LYS A 524 10.40 -2.65 -9.64
C LYS A 524 10.76 -3.90 -8.85
N THR A 525 10.96 -3.76 -7.54
CA THR A 525 11.05 -4.89 -6.60
C THR A 525 10.08 -4.70 -5.46
N ILE A 526 9.30 -5.72 -5.14
CA ILE A 526 8.40 -5.76 -4.00
C ILE A 526 8.96 -6.71 -2.95
N PHE A 527 8.92 -6.30 -1.69
CA PHE A 527 9.27 -7.12 -0.53
C PHE A 527 8.01 -7.27 0.34
N THR A 528 7.47 -8.48 0.44
CA THR A 528 6.42 -8.78 1.42
C THR A 528 7.06 -9.22 2.72
N VAL A 529 6.66 -8.58 3.82
CA VAL A 529 7.17 -8.83 5.17
C VAL A 529 6.07 -9.50 6.00
N LEU A 530 6.41 -10.57 6.71
CA LEU A 530 5.54 -11.20 7.70
C LEU A 530 6.27 -11.25 9.04
N ASN A 531 5.75 -10.57 10.03
CA ASN A 531 6.29 -10.53 11.39
C ASN A 531 5.46 -11.45 12.31
N LEU A 532 6.12 -12.45 12.89
CA LEU A 532 5.54 -13.36 13.90
C LEU A 532 5.97 -13.03 15.34
N ARG A 533 6.52 -11.84 15.57
CA ARG A 533 6.85 -11.34 16.91
C ARG A 533 5.66 -10.60 17.48
N PRO A 534 5.14 -11.02 18.65
CA PRO A 534 3.96 -10.37 19.24
C PRO A 534 4.19 -8.89 19.59
N GLU A 535 5.40 -8.52 19.96
CA GLU A 535 5.79 -7.15 20.32
C GLU A 535 5.86 -6.18 19.13
N GLY A 536 5.74 -6.68 17.91
CA GLY A 536 6.01 -5.88 16.72
C GLY A 536 7.50 -5.78 16.42
N PHE A 537 7.86 -4.94 15.45
CA PHE A 537 9.24 -4.70 15.08
C PHE A 537 9.40 -3.32 14.46
N ASP A 538 10.45 -2.61 14.87
CA ASP A 538 10.88 -1.36 14.26
C ASP A 538 12.40 -1.34 14.20
N GLY A 539 12.97 -1.28 12.99
CA GLY A 539 14.41 -1.24 12.82
C GLY A 539 14.95 -1.83 11.53
N LYS A 540 16.28 -1.97 11.47
CA LYS A 540 17.00 -2.59 10.34
C LYS A 540 16.60 -4.07 10.22
N LEU A 541 16.20 -4.49 9.02
CA LEU A 541 15.70 -5.85 8.82
C LEU A 541 16.53 -6.65 7.81
N PHE A 542 16.74 -6.16 6.60
CA PHE A 542 17.44 -6.93 5.56
C PHE A 542 18.34 -6.06 4.70
N ARG A 543 19.35 -6.70 4.11
CA ARG A 543 20.36 -6.03 3.27
C ARG A 543 19.85 -5.84 1.85
N ILE A 544 20.23 -4.71 1.25
CA ILE A 544 20.02 -4.39 -0.15
C ILE A 544 21.33 -3.95 -0.82
N GLU A 545 21.35 -3.99 -2.14
CA GLU A 545 22.38 -3.32 -2.94
C GLU A 545 21.98 -1.85 -3.05
N GLY A 546 22.69 -0.95 -2.35
CA GLY A 546 22.38 0.47 -2.38
C GLY A 546 22.50 1.04 -3.80
N ASN A 547 21.46 1.71 -4.27
CA ASN A 547 21.41 2.36 -5.60
C ASN A 547 20.78 3.75 -5.47
N ILE A 548 21.53 4.80 -5.80
CA ILE A 548 21.07 6.19 -5.75
C ILE A 548 19.95 6.53 -6.75
N ALA A 549 19.76 5.70 -7.76
CA ALA A 549 18.67 5.84 -8.74
C ALA A 549 17.36 5.15 -8.29
N ARG A 550 17.30 4.71 -7.04
CA ARG A 550 16.16 4.00 -6.46
C ARG A 550 15.70 4.69 -5.17
N HIS A 551 14.43 4.54 -4.86
CA HIS A 551 13.88 4.90 -3.56
C HIS A 551 12.94 3.80 -3.04
N TYR A 552 12.62 3.87 -1.75
CA TYR A 552 11.92 2.81 -1.04
C TYR A 552 10.71 3.38 -0.32
N VAL A 553 9.60 2.66 -0.44
CA VAL A 553 8.31 3.05 0.14
C VAL A 553 7.67 1.84 0.83
N SER A 554 7.21 2.01 2.06
CA SER A 554 6.25 1.08 2.65
C SER A 554 4.89 1.31 1.97
N LEU A 555 4.43 0.37 1.17
CA LEU A 555 3.09 0.38 0.56
C LEU A 555 1.98 0.05 1.57
N TRP A 556 2.34 -0.53 2.71
CA TRP A 556 1.41 -0.79 3.80
C TRP A 556 1.06 0.49 4.56
N ASN A 557 2.10 1.25 4.91
CA ASN A 557 1.97 2.50 5.66
C ASN A 557 1.92 3.74 4.76
N HIS A 558 2.26 3.63 3.48
CA HIS A 558 2.51 4.74 2.56
C HIS A 558 3.48 5.75 3.16
N GLU A 559 4.71 5.29 3.41
CA GLU A 559 5.77 6.08 4.01
C GLU A 559 7.11 5.85 3.30
N ASN A 560 7.90 6.91 3.18
CA ASN A 560 9.24 6.81 2.62
C ASN A 560 10.15 6.07 3.59
N ILE A 561 10.87 5.07 3.09
CA ILE A 561 11.89 4.34 3.84
C ILE A 561 13.25 4.87 3.42
N ILE A 562 14.02 5.36 4.39
CA ILE A 562 15.39 5.81 4.17
C ILE A 562 16.33 4.67 4.51
N PRO A 563 17.08 4.13 3.53
CA PRO A 563 18.05 3.07 3.81
C PRO A 563 19.14 3.52 4.79
N VAL A 564 19.57 2.61 5.67
CA VAL A 564 20.63 2.85 6.65
C VAL A 564 21.91 2.20 6.16
N THR A 565 22.98 2.99 5.98
CA THR A 565 24.31 2.48 5.57
C THR A 565 25.24 2.42 6.77
N GLU A 566 25.73 1.24 7.06
CA GLU A 566 26.72 0.97 8.12
C GLU A 566 27.77 -0.03 7.63
N GLY A 567 29.05 0.25 7.91
CA GLY A 567 30.14 -0.66 7.56
C GLY A 567 30.24 -0.98 6.06
N GLY A 568 29.81 -0.08 5.18
CA GLY A 568 29.76 -0.29 3.74
C GLY A 568 28.61 -1.17 3.25
N MET A 569 27.68 -1.56 4.13
CA MET A 569 26.48 -2.31 3.80
C MET A 569 25.24 -1.41 3.95
N THR A 570 24.28 -1.58 3.07
CA THR A 570 23.01 -0.83 3.07
C THR A 570 21.86 -1.75 3.48
N TRP A 571 21.02 -1.24 4.40
CA TRP A 571 19.93 -1.98 5.02
C TRP A 571 18.61 -1.25 4.82
N LEU A 572 17.54 -1.99 4.59
CA LEU A 572 16.18 -1.48 4.72
C LEU A 572 15.66 -1.71 6.14
N THR A 573 14.90 -0.73 6.61
CA THR A 573 14.14 -0.82 7.85
C THR A 573 12.73 -1.27 7.55
N ALA A 574 12.11 -1.95 8.50
CA ALA A 574 10.68 -2.26 8.48
C ALA A 574 10.05 -1.83 9.79
N ASN A 575 8.79 -1.45 9.72
CA ASN A 575 7.98 -1.14 10.89
C ASN A 575 6.69 -1.95 10.82
N THR A 576 6.53 -2.89 11.72
CA THR A 576 5.35 -3.75 11.81
C THR A 576 4.74 -3.65 13.20
N GLU A 577 3.42 -3.54 13.24
CA GLU A 577 2.68 -3.47 14.50
C GLU A 577 2.81 -4.77 15.31
N GLY A 578 2.71 -4.64 16.63
CA GLY A 578 2.54 -5.78 17.52
C GLY A 578 1.14 -6.38 17.39
N TRP A 579 1.01 -7.65 17.75
CA TRP A 579 -0.28 -8.32 17.81
C TRP A 579 -0.49 -8.99 19.16
N LEU A 580 -1.72 -8.93 19.66
CA LEU A 580 -2.07 -9.58 20.92
C LEU A 580 -2.37 -11.06 20.68
N ALA A 581 -1.62 -11.95 21.32
CA ALA A 581 -1.99 -13.35 21.39
C ALA A 581 -3.38 -13.45 22.04
N SER A 582 -4.36 -13.99 21.33
CA SER A 582 -5.66 -14.29 21.90
C SER A 582 -5.54 -15.47 22.87
N ALA A 583 -6.53 -15.65 23.73
CA ALA A 583 -6.61 -16.83 24.63
C ALA A 583 -6.59 -18.16 23.85
N SER A 584 -6.95 -18.19 22.58
CA SER A 584 -6.86 -19.31 21.65
C SER A 584 -5.54 -19.36 20.88
N GLY A 585 -4.60 -18.47 21.12
CA GLY A 585 -3.18 -18.57 20.79
C GLY A 585 -2.74 -18.01 19.43
N THR A 586 -3.52 -18.07 18.36
CA THR A 586 -2.98 -17.81 17.01
C THR A 586 -3.84 -16.92 16.08
N ARG A 587 -4.95 -16.42 16.55
CA ARG A 587 -5.99 -15.74 15.75
C ARG A 587 -5.52 -14.47 15.01
N LYS A 588 -4.69 -13.68 15.69
CA LYS A 588 -4.19 -12.38 15.19
C LYS A 588 -2.69 -12.44 14.90
N GLU A 589 -2.17 -13.66 14.79
CA GLU A 589 -0.77 -13.88 14.53
C GLU A 589 -0.37 -13.33 13.17
N GLY A 590 0.71 -12.56 13.17
CA GLY A 590 1.35 -12.10 11.97
C GLY A 590 0.89 -10.73 11.50
N SER A 591 1.64 -9.69 11.83
CA SER A 591 1.55 -8.41 11.15
C SER A 591 2.35 -8.40 9.86
N VAL A 592 1.96 -7.56 8.92
CA VAL A 592 2.60 -7.46 7.61
C VAL A 592 3.12 -6.06 7.33
N ASP A 593 4.11 -5.98 6.45
CA ASP A 593 4.48 -4.77 5.70
C ASP A 593 4.72 -5.14 4.24
N CYS A 594 4.69 -4.16 3.37
CA CYS A 594 5.02 -4.31 1.97
C CYS A 594 5.93 -3.17 1.55
N ILE A 595 7.18 -3.47 1.30
CA ILE A 595 8.16 -2.48 0.89
C ILE A 595 8.36 -2.58 -0.62
N ALA A 596 8.24 -1.45 -1.31
CA ALA A 596 8.56 -1.35 -2.73
C ALA A 596 9.89 -0.62 -2.92
N GLU A 597 10.72 -1.14 -3.80
CA GLU A 597 11.87 -0.47 -4.40
C GLU A 597 11.47 0.01 -5.78
N PHE A 598 11.42 1.32 -5.97
CA PHE A 598 11.02 1.95 -7.22
C PHE A 598 12.18 2.65 -7.93
N PRO A 599 12.20 2.65 -9.27
CA PRO A 599 13.00 3.60 -10.02
C PRO A 599 12.42 5.02 -9.88
N LEU A 600 13.25 6.05 -10.00
CA LEU A 600 12.81 7.45 -9.91
C LEU A 600 12.07 7.88 -11.20
N LEU A 601 10.83 7.44 -11.40
CA LEU A 601 10.00 7.74 -12.57
C LEU A 601 9.06 8.92 -12.36
N LEU A 602 8.66 9.16 -11.11
CA LEU A 602 7.75 10.22 -10.70
C LEU A 602 8.49 11.31 -9.95
N GLY A 603 8.65 12.48 -10.58
CA GLY A 603 9.08 13.68 -9.88
C GLY A 603 7.87 14.35 -9.23
N SER A 604 7.92 14.58 -7.93
CA SER A 604 6.90 15.36 -7.23
C SER A 604 7.52 16.27 -6.17
N LYS A 605 7.03 17.52 -6.10
CA LYS A 605 7.52 18.47 -5.10
C LYS A 605 6.36 19.33 -4.58
N LEU A 606 6.19 19.33 -3.28
CA LEU A 606 5.22 20.16 -2.59
C LEU A 606 5.86 21.49 -2.17
N LYS A 607 5.23 22.63 -2.55
CA LYS A 607 5.60 23.96 -2.10
C LYS A 607 4.32 24.73 -1.73
N GLY A 608 4.12 24.99 -0.43
CA GLY A 608 2.86 25.54 0.06
C GLY A 608 1.71 24.58 -0.25
N ASP A 609 0.66 25.07 -0.91
CA ASP A 609 -0.46 24.25 -1.40
C ASP A 609 -0.29 23.74 -2.84
N SER A 610 0.84 24.09 -3.47
CA SER A 610 1.11 23.73 -4.86
C SER A 610 1.96 22.47 -4.94
N LEU A 611 1.45 21.47 -5.64
CA LEU A 611 2.15 20.21 -5.93
C LEU A 611 2.61 20.24 -7.38
N LEU A 612 3.94 20.29 -7.60
CA LEU A 612 4.56 20.13 -8.90
C LEU A 612 4.71 18.66 -9.21
N LEU A 613 4.21 18.22 -10.35
CA LEU A 613 4.29 16.83 -10.83
C LEU A 613 5.03 16.76 -12.16
N ARG A 614 5.90 15.75 -12.28
CA ARG A 614 6.63 15.43 -13.49
C ARG A 614 6.70 13.90 -13.64
N SER A 615 6.41 13.38 -14.84
CA SER A 615 6.63 11.97 -15.13
C SER A 615 7.16 11.78 -16.55
N ALA A 616 7.86 10.69 -16.79
CA ALA A 616 8.23 10.25 -18.13
C ALA A 616 7.06 9.46 -18.74
N GLY A 617 6.58 9.87 -19.92
CA GLY A 617 5.52 9.20 -20.66
C GLY A 617 4.10 9.60 -20.26
N ASP A 618 3.10 9.02 -20.97
CA ASP A 618 1.66 9.30 -20.80
C ASP A 618 1.02 8.30 -19.81
N ASN A 619 1.58 8.23 -18.60
CA ASN A 619 1.08 7.36 -17.55
C ASN A 619 0.01 8.06 -16.70
N ARG A 620 -0.83 7.25 -16.04
CA ARG A 620 -1.83 7.74 -15.08
C ARG A 620 -1.14 8.16 -13.79
N VAL A 621 -1.46 9.36 -13.31
CA VAL A 621 -1.03 9.83 -12.00
C VAL A 621 -2.25 10.01 -11.10
N LEU A 622 -2.23 9.36 -9.96
CA LEU A 622 -3.26 9.50 -8.92
C LEU A 622 -2.70 10.32 -7.77
N VAL A 623 -3.43 11.35 -7.37
CA VAL A 623 -3.12 12.16 -6.19
C VAL A 623 -4.18 11.86 -5.13
N TRP A 624 -3.75 11.26 -4.03
CA TRP A 624 -4.60 10.77 -2.96
C TRP A 624 -4.63 11.74 -1.77
N LYS A 625 -5.82 11.91 -1.21
CA LYS A 625 -6.05 12.57 0.08
C LYS A 625 -5.92 11.52 1.19
N GLY A 626 -4.75 11.42 1.81
CA GLY A 626 -4.43 10.35 2.76
C GLY A 626 -3.85 9.11 2.09
N ASN A 627 -3.92 7.97 2.77
CA ASN A 627 -3.46 6.70 2.23
C ASN A 627 -4.36 6.21 1.09
N PRO A 628 -3.78 5.68 0.01
CA PRO A 628 -4.52 4.99 -1.04
C PRO A 628 -5.37 3.84 -0.50
N SER A 629 -6.60 3.76 -0.97
CA SER A 629 -7.52 2.66 -0.65
C SER A 629 -8.69 2.63 -1.64
N ASN A 630 -9.45 1.55 -1.69
CA ASN A 630 -10.60 1.45 -2.59
C ASN A 630 -11.68 2.51 -2.31
N SER A 631 -11.87 2.90 -1.05
CA SER A 631 -12.78 3.96 -0.63
C SER A 631 -12.11 5.34 -0.53
N GLY A 632 -10.82 5.44 -0.82
CA GLY A 632 -10.02 6.65 -0.69
C GLY A 632 -10.41 7.74 -1.70
N VAL A 633 -10.22 8.98 -1.30
CA VAL A 633 -10.46 10.15 -2.18
C VAL A 633 -9.21 10.46 -2.97
N PHE A 634 -9.30 10.43 -4.29
CA PHE A 634 -8.20 10.79 -5.18
C PHE A 634 -8.65 11.63 -6.37
N LYS A 635 -7.67 12.22 -7.05
CA LYS A 635 -7.83 12.85 -8.36
C LYS A 635 -6.84 12.26 -9.35
N GLU A 636 -7.31 12.03 -10.57
CA GLU A 636 -6.52 11.43 -11.65
C GLU A 636 -6.03 12.50 -12.63
N PHE A 637 -4.78 12.35 -13.07
CA PHE A 637 -4.13 13.19 -14.07
C PHE A 637 -3.40 12.32 -15.10
N ARG A 638 -3.29 12.85 -16.32
CA ARG A 638 -2.36 12.37 -17.33
C ARG A 638 -1.34 13.49 -17.60
N LEU A 639 -0.09 13.21 -17.32
CA LEU A 639 0.96 14.21 -17.37
C LEU A 639 1.68 14.13 -18.71
N GLY A 640 1.47 15.10 -19.60
CA GLY A 640 2.25 15.26 -20.85
C GLY A 640 3.45 16.19 -20.70
N ARG A 641 3.57 16.90 -19.57
CA ARG A 641 4.62 17.88 -19.21
C ARG A 641 4.55 18.19 -17.73
N ASP A 642 5.47 19.01 -17.23
CA ASP A 642 5.42 19.55 -15.87
C ASP A 642 4.04 20.16 -15.58
N THR A 643 3.41 19.68 -14.52
CA THR A 643 2.06 20.12 -14.13
C THR A 643 2.08 20.59 -12.69
N ILE A 644 1.54 21.79 -12.45
CA ILE A 644 1.36 22.34 -11.11
C ILE A 644 -0.12 22.28 -10.76
N ILE A 645 -0.44 21.70 -9.63
CA ILE A 645 -1.81 21.58 -9.12
C ILE A 645 -1.92 22.19 -7.72
N SER A 646 -3.02 22.85 -7.44
CA SER A 646 -3.34 23.36 -6.10
C SER A 646 -4.08 22.27 -5.31
N LEU A 647 -3.51 21.83 -4.20
CA LEU A 647 -4.16 20.87 -3.29
C LEU A 647 -5.43 21.43 -2.69
N LYS A 648 -5.48 22.75 -2.45
CA LYS A 648 -6.67 23.45 -1.98
C LYS A 648 -7.82 23.36 -2.99
N GLN A 649 -7.54 23.53 -4.27
CA GLN A 649 -8.55 23.37 -5.33
C GLN A 649 -9.04 21.93 -5.46
N LEU A 650 -8.14 20.95 -5.27
CA LEU A 650 -8.49 19.53 -5.39
C LEU A 650 -9.31 19.01 -4.21
N PHE A 651 -8.90 19.35 -2.99
CA PHE A 651 -9.39 18.72 -1.76
C PHE A 651 -10.01 19.68 -0.74
N GLY A 652 -10.10 20.97 -1.10
CA GLY A 652 -10.54 22.01 -0.18
C GLY A 652 -9.56 22.16 0.99
N TYR A 653 -10.12 22.38 2.19
CA TYR A 653 -9.31 22.39 3.40
C TYR A 653 -8.89 20.96 3.76
N TYR A 654 -7.59 20.69 3.74
CA TYR A 654 -7.01 19.39 4.11
C TYR A 654 -5.65 19.58 4.75
N GLN A 655 -5.38 18.79 5.76
CA GLN A 655 -4.06 18.66 6.40
C GLN A 655 -3.75 17.18 6.54
N GLY A 656 -2.56 16.79 6.21
CA GLY A 656 -2.16 15.40 6.34
C GLY A 656 -1.32 14.89 5.18
N LYS A 657 -1.34 13.59 5.02
CA LYS A 657 -0.59 12.87 4.00
C LYS A 657 -1.21 13.07 2.62
N ILE A 658 -0.38 13.33 1.62
CA ILE A 658 -0.70 13.28 0.20
C ILE A 658 0.17 12.21 -0.42
N VAL A 659 -0.44 11.20 -1.01
CA VAL A 659 0.26 10.15 -1.75
C VAL A 659 0.05 10.37 -3.24
N VAL A 660 1.14 10.31 -4.00
CA VAL A 660 1.12 10.45 -5.45
C VAL A 660 1.60 9.14 -6.06
N GLN A 661 0.76 8.49 -6.84
CA GLN A 661 1.05 7.20 -7.49
C GLN A 661 1.13 7.37 -9.00
N LEU A 662 2.14 6.77 -9.62
CA LEU A 662 2.29 6.63 -11.06
C LEU A 662 1.93 5.20 -11.47
N LEU A 663 0.98 5.04 -12.38
CA LEU A 663 0.48 3.72 -12.80
C LEU A 663 0.57 3.54 -14.32
N ASN A 664 0.87 2.31 -14.73
CA ASN A 664 0.63 1.80 -16.08
C ASN A 664 -0.52 0.79 -16.04
N GLY A 665 -1.67 1.17 -16.60
CA GLY A 665 -2.90 0.40 -16.41
C GLY A 665 -3.29 0.31 -14.93
N LYS A 666 -3.22 -0.87 -14.35
CA LYS A 666 -3.45 -1.13 -12.91
C LYS A 666 -2.14 -1.19 -12.11
N ASN A 667 -1.00 -1.44 -12.77
CA ASN A 667 0.28 -1.68 -12.11
C ASN A 667 0.92 -0.39 -11.62
N LEU A 668 1.29 -0.36 -10.36
CA LEU A 668 2.02 0.73 -9.71
C LEU A 668 3.48 0.72 -10.20
N LEU A 669 3.94 1.84 -10.75
CA LEU A 669 5.30 2.03 -11.24
C LEU A 669 6.17 2.82 -10.26
N ASP A 670 5.57 3.76 -9.52
CA ASP A 670 6.26 4.64 -8.60
C ASP A 670 5.27 5.31 -7.63
N GLU A 671 5.72 5.63 -6.42
CA GLU A 671 4.92 6.30 -5.40
C GLU A 671 5.74 7.31 -4.63
N ASN A 672 5.23 8.51 -4.48
CA ASN A 672 5.83 9.58 -3.67
C ASN A 672 4.88 10.06 -2.57
N ILE A 673 5.43 10.32 -1.41
CA ILE A 673 4.68 10.74 -0.23
C ILE A 673 5.06 12.16 0.17
N HIS A 674 4.05 12.99 0.40
CA HIS A 674 4.19 14.33 0.93
C HIS A 674 3.31 14.50 2.16
N TYR A 675 3.77 15.33 3.10
CA TYR A 675 2.96 15.74 4.22
C TYR A 675 2.59 17.21 4.05
N PHE A 676 1.31 17.42 3.78
CA PHE A 676 0.75 18.76 3.77
C PHE A 676 0.49 19.16 5.22
N ARG A 677 1.49 19.84 5.79
CA ARG A 677 1.41 20.30 7.17
C ARG A 677 0.38 21.40 7.26
N GLY A 678 -0.69 21.10 7.94
CA GLY A 678 -1.66 22.07 8.34
C GLY A 678 -1.25 22.81 9.60
N GLY A 679 -2.20 23.54 10.15
CA GLY A 679 -2.00 24.37 11.34
C GLY A 679 -1.78 25.83 10.99
N LYS A 680 -1.54 26.16 9.71
CA LYS A 680 -1.48 27.55 9.25
C LYS A 680 -2.81 27.95 8.62
N PRO A 681 -3.36 29.09 8.99
CA PRO A 681 -4.61 29.57 8.40
C PRO A 681 -4.45 29.88 6.91
N TRP A 682 -5.47 29.58 6.13
CA TRP A 682 -5.52 29.85 4.70
C TRP A 682 -6.39 31.04 4.42
N MET A 683 -5.93 31.91 3.51
CA MET A 683 -6.73 33.00 3.05
C MET A 683 -7.97 32.48 2.30
N VAL A 684 -9.14 32.88 2.79
CA VAL A 684 -10.44 32.50 2.21
C VAL A 684 -11.20 33.67 1.60
N SER A 685 -10.73 34.91 1.83
CA SER A 685 -11.28 36.09 1.19
C SER A 685 -10.71 36.28 -0.22
N SER A 686 -11.53 36.87 -1.07
CA SER A 686 -11.11 37.37 -2.38
C SER A 686 -11.28 38.90 -2.39
N VAL A 687 -10.49 39.59 -3.24
CA VAL A 687 -10.58 41.01 -3.41
C VAL A 687 -11.70 41.32 -4.39
N GLU A 688 -12.78 41.95 -3.91
CA GLU A 688 -13.83 42.51 -4.76
C GLU A 688 -13.28 43.78 -5.44
N ARG A 689 -12.98 43.72 -6.73
CA ARG A 689 -12.47 44.88 -7.46
C ARG A 689 -13.55 45.94 -7.60
N THR A 690 -13.15 47.21 -7.47
CA THR A 690 -14.05 48.36 -7.66
C THR A 690 -14.07 48.80 -9.11
N VAL A 691 -15.03 49.64 -9.48
CA VAL A 691 -14.93 50.41 -10.73
C VAL A 691 -13.67 51.29 -10.63
N ARG A 692 -12.79 51.14 -11.60
CA ARG A 692 -11.52 51.86 -11.60
C ARG A 692 -11.69 53.35 -11.67
N ALA A 693 -10.99 54.06 -10.79
CA ALA A 693 -11.02 55.54 -10.80
C ALA A 693 -10.17 56.07 -11.96
N THR A 694 -10.69 57.10 -12.63
CA THR A 694 -9.98 57.85 -13.70
C THR A 694 -9.23 59.05 -13.17
N GLY A 695 -9.38 59.38 -11.88
CA GLY A 695 -8.75 60.51 -11.20
C GLY A 695 -8.68 60.28 -9.68
N ILE A 696 -8.02 61.19 -8.97
CA ILE A 696 -7.86 61.13 -7.51
C ILE A 696 -8.96 61.98 -6.86
N ALA A 697 -9.80 61.37 -6.04
CA ALA A 697 -10.79 62.08 -5.24
C ALA A 697 -10.10 62.91 -4.14
N PRO A 698 -10.70 64.07 -3.70
CA PRO A 698 -10.05 65.00 -2.76
C PRO A 698 -9.71 64.36 -1.39
N ASP A 699 -10.43 63.29 -0.98
CA ASP A 699 -10.29 62.61 0.30
C ASP A 699 -9.41 61.33 0.20
N MET A 700 -8.85 61.06 -0.99
CA MET A 700 -8.04 59.85 -1.24
C MET A 700 -6.61 60.24 -1.68
N LEU A 701 -5.67 59.32 -1.41
CA LEU A 701 -4.26 59.45 -1.77
C LEU A 701 -3.87 58.33 -2.71
N LEU A 702 -3.00 58.61 -3.66
CA LEU A 702 -2.46 57.65 -4.62
C LEU A 702 -1.29 56.92 -4.00
N ILE A 703 -1.38 55.59 -4.00
CA ILE A 703 -0.27 54.70 -3.65
C ILE A 703 0.23 54.05 -4.96
N PRO A 704 1.49 54.31 -5.36
CA PRO A 704 2.07 53.69 -6.53
C PRO A 704 2.23 52.20 -6.34
N GLY A 705 1.88 51.41 -7.37
CA GLY A 705 2.12 49.97 -7.35
C GLY A 705 3.61 49.64 -7.40
N THR A 706 4.01 48.64 -6.67
CA THR A 706 5.39 48.20 -6.58
C THR A 706 5.47 46.76 -6.05
N GLU A 707 6.65 46.17 -6.19
CA GLU A 707 7.03 44.97 -5.44
C GLU A 707 7.73 45.41 -4.15
N PHE A 708 7.39 44.79 -3.05
CA PHE A 708 8.07 45.03 -1.77
C PHE A 708 8.14 43.76 -0.93
N THR A 709 9.12 43.71 -0.03
CA THR A 709 9.27 42.58 0.88
C THR A 709 8.33 42.78 2.07
N TYR A 710 7.60 41.71 2.37
CA TYR A 710 6.58 41.67 3.40
C TYR A 710 7.20 41.23 4.72
N GLU A 711 7.36 42.15 5.65
CA GLU A 711 7.88 41.87 6.97
C GLU A 711 6.72 41.75 7.96
N LEU A 712 6.56 40.58 8.57
CA LEU A 712 5.52 40.31 9.55
C LEU A 712 6.09 39.76 10.83
N SER A 713 5.61 40.24 11.96
CA SER A 713 5.80 39.69 13.29
C SER A 713 4.48 39.33 13.93
N ALA A 714 4.43 38.18 14.61
CA ALA A 714 3.29 37.69 15.38
C ALA A 714 3.79 37.28 16.76
N GLU A 715 3.04 37.58 17.80
CA GLU A 715 3.48 37.37 19.19
C GLU A 715 2.65 36.33 19.96
N GLU A 716 1.52 35.82 19.42
CA GLU A 716 0.66 34.88 20.12
C GLU A 716 1.08 33.44 19.82
N ASP A 717 1.47 32.68 20.82
CA ASP A 717 1.91 31.29 20.71
C ASP A 717 0.77 30.31 20.36
N PHE A 718 -0.47 30.66 20.61
CA PHE A 718 -1.63 29.76 20.47
C PHE A 718 -2.49 30.06 19.24
N ILE A 719 -2.22 31.12 18.50
CA ILE A 719 -2.87 31.43 17.22
C ILE A 719 -1.84 31.17 16.11
N PRO A 720 -2.08 30.19 15.23
CA PRO A 720 -1.16 29.98 14.12
C PRO A 720 -1.32 31.10 13.09
N TYR A 721 -0.23 31.77 12.74
CA TYR A 721 -0.19 32.78 11.69
C TYR A 721 0.22 32.19 10.34
N PRO A 722 -0.25 32.76 9.21
CA PRO A 722 0.24 32.37 7.90
C PRO A 722 1.72 32.71 7.72
N GLU A 723 2.47 31.91 6.96
CA GLU A 723 3.87 32.20 6.62
C GLU A 723 3.94 33.23 5.49
N LEU A 724 3.92 34.50 5.85
CA LEU A 724 3.97 35.62 4.89
C LEU A 724 5.26 36.44 5.04
N SER A 725 5.95 36.36 6.17
CA SER A 725 7.15 37.15 6.41
C SER A 725 8.29 36.79 5.44
N GLY A 726 8.99 37.83 4.94
CA GLY A 726 10.09 37.66 3.98
C GLY A 726 9.64 37.36 2.54
N LEU A 727 8.34 37.32 2.24
CA LEU A 727 7.84 37.13 0.87
C LEU A 727 7.84 38.48 0.12
N THR A 728 8.41 38.48 -1.09
CA THR A 728 8.22 39.59 -2.03
C THR A 728 6.82 39.50 -2.63
N THR A 729 6.04 40.55 -2.50
CA THR A 729 4.69 40.65 -3.06
C THR A 729 4.57 41.82 -4.01
N SER A 730 3.74 41.72 -5.03
CA SER A 730 3.42 42.77 -5.96
C SER A 730 2.05 43.33 -5.64
N VAL A 731 1.98 44.63 -5.49
CA VAL A 731 0.75 45.40 -5.25
C VAL A 731 0.54 46.36 -6.41
N ASP A 732 -0.66 46.31 -7.02
CA ASP A 732 -1.05 47.24 -8.05
C ASP A 732 -1.21 48.66 -7.46
N SER A 733 -1.14 49.72 -8.30
CA SER A 733 -1.48 51.07 -7.87
C SER A 733 -2.95 51.16 -7.42
N PHE A 734 -3.21 51.90 -6.35
CA PHE A 734 -4.54 52.07 -5.80
C PHE A 734 -4.68 53.43 -5.12
N LEU A 735 -5.90 53.83 -4.88
CA LEU A 735 -6.24 55.00 -4.04
C LEU A 735 -6.61 54.51 -2.65
N ILE A 736 -6.18 55.19 -1.60
CA ILE A 736 -6.53 54.94 -0.21
C ILE A 736 -7.13 56.17 0.45
N ASP A 737 -8.11 55.99 1.35
CA ASP A 737 -8.63 57.09 2.18
C ASP A 737 -7.50 57.67 3.02
N LYS A 738 -7.37 59.01 3.02
CA LYS A 738 -6.39 59.74 3.83
C LYS A 738 -6.56 59.46 5.31
N TYR A 739 -7.77 59.31 5.77
CA TYR A 739 -8.16 59.05 7.17
C TYR A 739 -9.01 57.75 7.30
N PRO A 740 -9.11 57.19 8.49
CA PRO A 740 -10.16 56.20 8.79
C PRO A 740 -11.56 56.79 8.56
N VAL A 741 -12.54 55.94 8.26
CA VAL A 741 -13.93 56.33 8.08
C VAL A 741 -14.43 56.92 9.40
N THR A 742 -14.97 58.15 9.29
CA THR A 742 -15.44 58.92 10.46
C THR A 742 -16.93 58.70 10.73
N ASN A 743 -17.37 59.07 11.96
CA ASN A 743 -18.75 59.05 12.33
C ASN A 743 -19.63 59.85 11.35
N ALA A 744 -19.20 61.05 10.93
CA ALA A 744 -19.95 61.85 9.98
C ALA A 744 -20.14 61.15 8.63
N ARG A 745 -19.06 60.52 8.08
CA ARG A 745 -19.13 59.79 6.81
C ARG A 745 -20.00 58.56 6.90
N TYR A 746 -19.94 57.85 8.02
CA TYR A 746 -20.80 56.69 8.22
C TYR A 746 -22.28 57.10 8.42
N TYR A 747 -22.54 58.26 9.05
CA TYR A 747 -23.89 58.81 9.18
C TYR A 747 -24.48 59.16 7.82
N GLU A 748 -23.68 59.78 6.93
CA GLU A 748 -24.08 60.06 5.55
C GLU A 748 -24.50 58.77 4.80
N PHE A 749 -23.77 57.67 4.96
CA PHE A 749 -24.13 56.36 4.43
C PHE A 749 -25.49 55.90 4.96
N LEU A 750 -25.71 55.99 6.25
CA LEU A 750 -26.99 55.59 6.84
C LEU A 750 -28.16 56.42 6.33
N GLN A 751 -27.97 57.74 6.23
CA GLN A 751 -29.02 58.65 5.73
C GLN A 751 -29.37 58.42 4.27
N SER A 752 -28.34 58.03 3.46
CA SER A 752 -28.56 57.85 2.03
C SER A 752 -29.11 56.49 1.67
N THR A 753 -28.90 55.45 2.49
CA THR A 753 -29.25 54.06 2.19
C THR A 753 -30.31 53.45 3.07
N GLY A 754 -30.55 54.02 4.26
CA GLY A 754 -31.38 53.37 5.27
C GLY A 754 -30.83 52.05 5.82
N TYR A 755 -29.50 51.81 5.67
CA TYR A 755 -28.87 50.56 6.04
C TYR A 755 -29.15 50.16 7.50
N ARG A 756 -29.57 48.90 7.71
CA ARG A 756 -29.72 48.25 9.01
C ARG A 756 -29.15 46.86 8.91
N PRO A 757 -28.23 46.45 9.79
CA PRO A 757 -27.78 45.08 9.83
C PRO A 757 -28.87 44.15 10.34
N VAL A 758 -28.82 42.86 9.94
CA VAL A 758 -29.73 41.82 10.42
C VAL A 758 -29.53 41.57 11.91
N ASP A 759 -28.25 41.41 12.34
CA ASP A 759 -27.89 41.37 13.75
C ASP A 759 -27.57 42.83 14.23
N THR A 760 -28.39 43.39 15.03
CA THR A 760 -28.21 44.73 15.59
C THR A 760 -27.46 44.77 16.93
N THR A 761 -27.05 43.60 17.44
CA THR A 761 -26.34 43.52 18.72
C THR A 761 -25.06 44.37 18.66
N ARG A 762 -24.93 45.30 19.59
CA ARG A 762 -23.80 46.24 19.71
C ARG A 762 -23.54 47.15 18.49
N TYR A 763 -24.43 47.15 17.49
CA TYR A 763 -24.29 48.03 16.31
C TYR A 763 -24.36 49.50 16.74
N LEU A 764 -23.30 50.24 16.41
CA LEU A 764 -23.14 51.66 16.78
C LEU A 764 -23.43 51.93 18.27
N LYS A 765 -23.05 51.03 19.16
CA LYS A 765 -23.38 51.09 20.61
C LYS A 765 -23.07 52.40 21.29
N HIS A 766 -22.14 53.22 20.76
CA HIS A 766 -21.74 54.53 21.27
C HIS A 766 -22.64 55.67 20.77
N TRP A 767 -23.48 55.37 19.77
CA TRP A 767 -24.44 56.37 19.24
C TRP A 767 -25.71 56.38 20.06
N LYS A 768 -26.41 57.52 20.07
CA LYS A 768 -27.74 57.67 20.71
C LYS A 768 -28.73 58.15 19.65
N TYR A 769 -29.89 57.51 19.59
CA TYR A 769 -30.95 57.86 18.63
C TYR A 769 -30.48 57.92 17.19
N ASP A 770 -29.64 56.92 16.81
CA ASP A 770 -29.06 56.76 15.48
C ASP A 770 -28.13 57.90 15.04
N ILE A 771 -27.60 58.72 15.98
CA ILE A 771 -26.69 59.82 15.70
C ILE A 771 -25.45 59.69 16.65
N TYR A 772 -24.30 60.08 16.13
CA TYR A 772 -23.05 60.08 16.90
C TYR A 772 -23.08 61.23 17.97
N PRO A 773 -22.27 61.15 19.03
CA PRO A 773 -22.15 62.15 20.04
C PRO A 773 -21.70 63.48 19.47
N GLN A 774 -22.32 64.60 19.95
CA GLN A 774 -22.00 65.97 19.50
C GLN A 774 -20.47 66.25 19.62
N GLY A 775 -19.88 66.83 18.60
CA GLY A 775 -18.44 67.14 18.52
C GLY A 775 -17.54 65.92 18.20
N GLN A 776 -18.13 64.77 17.88
CA GLN A 776 -17.39 63.56 17.46
C GLN A 776 -17.59 63.25 15.97
N GLU A 777 -17.95 64.16 15.15
CA GLU A 777 -18.09 64.00 13.68
C GLU A 777 -16.83 63.51 13.00
N ASN A 778 -15.63 63.94 13.44
CA ASN A 778 -14.33 63.58 12.90
C ASN A 778 -13.64 62.46 13.67
N TYR A 779 -14.33 61.74 14.58
CA TYR A 779 -13.79 60.56 15.23
C TYR A 779 -14.02 59.33 14.37
N PRO A 780 -13.11 58.30 14.43
CA PRO A 780 -13.31 57.07 13.69
C PRO A 780 -14.60 56.37 14.14
N VAL A 781 -15.38 55.87 13.22
CA VAL A 781 -16.56 55.06 13.53
C VAL A 781 -16.12 53.67 14.01
N VAL A 782 -16.72 53.22 15.10
CA VAL A 782 -16.45 51.91 15.73
C VAL A 782 -17.78 51.18 16.05
N TYR A 783 -17.69 50.00 16.64
CA TYR A 783 -18.85 49.11 16.85
C TYR A 783 -19.53 48.69 15.56
N LEU A 784 -18.70 48.29 14.58
CA LEU A 784 -19.10 47.78 13.29
C LEU A 784 -18.57 46.34 13.10
N SER A 785 -19.38 45.50 12.44
CA SER A 785 -18.93 44.23 11.95
C SER A 785 -18.25 44.37 10.58
N LEU A 786 -17.59 43.29 10.11
CA LEU A 786 -17.02 43.22 8.75
C LEU A 786 -18.06 43.52 7.68
N GLU A 787 -19.28 42.99 7.84
CA GLU A 787 -20.38 43.17 6.91
C GLU A 787 -20.84 44.63 6.87
N ASP A 788 -20.92 45.30 8.04
CA ASP A 788 -21.23 46.76 8.14
C ASP A 788 -20.19 47.60 7.39
N MET A 789 -18.90 47.27 7.59
CA MET A 789 -17.78 47.97 6.93
C MET A 789 -17.80 47.75 5.41
N LYS A 790 -18.06 46.53 4.96
CA LYS A 790 -18.21 46.20 3.53
C LYS A 790 -19.44 46.84 2.89
N ALA A 791 -20.56 46.96 3.64
CA ALA A 791 -21.75 47.65 3.16
C ALA A 791 -21.46 49.15 2.90
N TYR A 792 -20.80 49.83 3.84
CA TYR A 792 -20.33 51.19 3.64
C TYR A 792 -19.39 51.32 2.44
N ALA A 793 -18.38 50.46 2.37
CA ALA A 793 -17.36 50.48 1.30
C ALA A 793 -18.00 50.35 -0.09
N ARG A 794 -18.96 49.41 -0.25
CA ARG A 794 -19.72 49.27 -1.50
C ARG A 794 -20.55 50.49 -1.87
N TRP A 795 -21.26 51.10 -0.88
CA TRP A 795 -21.99 52.33 -1.10
C TRP A 795 -21.07 53.47 -1.59
N ALA A 796 -19.86 53.58 -0.98
CA ALA A 796 -18.87 54.58 -1.36
C ALA A 796 -18.15 54.27 -2.70
N GLY A 797 -18.48 53.17 -3.37
CA GLY A 797 -17.77 52.70 -4.55
C GLY A 797 -16.30 52.32 -4.28
N LYS A 798 -16.01 51.86 -3.05
CA LYS A 798 -14.71 51.51 -2.50
C LYS A 798 -14.74 50.06 -1.99
N ARG A 799 -13.62 49.60 -1.48
CA ARG A 799 -13.49 48.31 -0.79
C ARG A 799 -12.53 48.42 0.41
N LEU A 800 -12.48 47.40 1.25
CA LEU A 800 -11.45 47.32 2.28
C LEU A 800 -10.07 47.07 1.62
N PRO A 801 -8.97 47.61 2.20
CA PRO A 801 -7.62 47.28 1.76
C PRO A 801 -7.28 45.85 2.06
N THR A 802 -6.46 45.22 1.22
CA THR A 802 -5.73 44.03 1.63
C THR A 802 -4.68 44.39 2.69
N GLU A 803 -4.20 43.40 3.45
CA GLU A 803 -3.11 43.64 4.40
C GLU A 803 -1.87 44.20 3.70
N ALA A 804 -1.52 43.69 2.51
CA ALA A 804 -0.41 44.16 1.70
C ALA A 804 -0.59 45.61 1.25
N GLU A 805 -1.78 46.00 0.80
CA GLU A 805 -2.11 47.40 0.43
C GLU A 805 -2.01 48.34 1.63
N TRP A 806 -2.54 47.91 2.78
CA TRP A 806 -2.44 48.67 4.01
C TRP A 806 -0.99 48.90 4.42
N GLN A 807 -0.19 47.83 4.42
CA GLN A 807 1.22 47.91 4.82
C GLN A 807 2.05 48.77 3.86
N LEU A 808 1.86 48.61 2.54
CA LEU A 808 2.54 49.45 1.54
C LEU A 808 2.18 50.92 1.76
N ALA A 809 0.90 51.23 1.96
CA ALA A 809 0.48 52.61 2.22
C ALA A 809 1.04 53.21 3.51
N ALA A 810 1.31 52.37 4.51
CA ALA A 810 1.84 52.80 5.80
C ALA A 810 3.37 52.90 5.83
N GLN A 811 4.06 51.94 5.22
CA GLN A 811 5.53 51.83 5.34
C GLN A 811 6.28 52.43 4.14
N GLY A 812 5.65 52.54 2.97
CA GLY A 812 6.37 52.83 1.71
C GLY A 812 7.23 51.63 1.28
N THR A 813 8.38 51.92 0.64
CA THR A 813 9.28 50.89 0.10
C THR A 813 10.59 50.78 0.85
N ASP A 814 10.79 51.55 1.92
CA ASP A 814 12.05 51.58 2.68
C ASP A 814 12.09 50.67 3.95
N GLY A 815 11.02 49.90 4.21
CA GLY A 815 10.99 48.95 5.33
C GLY A 815 10.89 49.59 6.72
N ARG A 816 10.46 50.87 6.82
CA ARG A 816 10.34 51.56 8.11
C ARG A 816 9.37 50.87 9.06
N LYS A 817 9.64 50.97 10.37
CA LYS A 817 8.81 50.38 11.42
C LYS A 817 7.58 51.15 11.82
N TRP A 818 7.58 52.47 11.60
CA TRP A 818 6.49 53.38 11.88
C TRP A 818 6.21 54.28 10.67
N PRO A 819 5.03 54.82 10.47
CA PRO A 819 4.75 55.68 9.29
C PRO A 819 5.73 56.86 9.15
N TRP A 820 6.26 57.34 10.24
CA TRP A 820 7.20 58.47 10.31
C TRP A 820 8.70 58.07 10.36
N GLY A 821 9.08 56.78 10.40
CA GLY A 821 10.47 56.34 10.43
C GLY A 821 10.68 55.08 11.27
N ASN A 822 11.91 54.84 11.77
CA ASN A 822 12.24 53.62 12.48
C ASN A 822 12.14 53.72 14.02
N GLU A 823 12.04 54.92 14.56
CA GLU A 823 11.90 55.15 15.99
C GLU A 823 10.48 55.48 16.37
N PHE A 824 10.04 55.00 17.52
CA PHE A 824 8.71 55.31 18.05
C PHE A 824 8.68 56.67 18.70
N HIS A 825 7.71 57.48 18.30
CA HIS A 825 7.46 58.80 18.90
C HIS A 825 6.01 58.90 19.33
N GLY A 826 5.69 58.82 20.61
CA GLY A 826 4.34 58.79 21.16
C GLY A 826 3.52 60.05 20.91
N THR A 827 4.12 61.14 20.42
CA THR A 827 3.46 62.40 20.02
C THR A 827 2.94 62.36 18.57
N MET A 828 3.30 61.34 17.80
CA MET A 828 2.91 61.17 16.39
C MET A 828 1.61 60.40 16.21
N CYS A 829 1.05 59.83 17.26
CA CYS A 829 -0.18 59.00 17.20
C CYS A 829 -0.97 59.09 18.51
N ASN A 830 -2.17 58.54 18.53
CA ASN A 830 -2.90 58.27 19.78
C ASN A 830 -2.15 57.14 20.55
N ASN A 831 -1.30 57.53 21.48
CA ASN A 831 -0.43 56.63 22.21
C ASN A 831 -1.17 56.04 23.45
N ALA A 832 -2.20 55.27 23.21
CA ALA A 832 -2.99 54.59 24.26
C ALA A 832 -3.59 55.53 25.30
N PHE A 833 -4.21 56.64 24.85
CA PHE A 833 -4.80 57.64 25.77
C PHE A 833 -6.09 57.17 26.47
N GLY A 834 -6.50 55.93 26.28
CA GLY A 834 -7.71 55.35 26.86
C GLY A 834 -9.01 55.80 26.25
N LYS A 835 -8.97 56.62 25.17
CA LYS A 835 -10.11 57.14 24.45
C LYS A 835 -9.77 57.46 22.99
N LEU A 836 -10.81 57.44 22.14
CA LEU A 836 -10.70 57.86 20.76
C LEU A 836 -10.28 59.33 20.64
N THR A 837 -9.62 59.64 19.53
CA THR A 837 -9.27 61.01 19.10
C THR A 837 -9.76 61.29 17.70
N PRO A 838 -9.94 62.58 17.31
CA PRO A 838 -10.23 62.87 15.89
C PRO A 838 -9.15 62.33 14.95
N VAL A 839 -9.53 61.83 13.78
CA VAL A 839 -8.67 61.18 12.79
C VAL A 839 -7.55 62.09 12.25
N ASN A 840 -7.68 63.41 12.39
CA ASN A 840 -6.71 64.41 11.98
C ASN A 840 -5.86 65.00 13.13
N ALA A 841 -5.99 64.45 14.35
CA ALA A 841 -5.30 65.01 15.53
C ALA A 841 -3.77 64.88 15.45
N PHE A 842 -3.27 63.88 14.77
CA PHE A 842 -1.83 63.51 14.67
C PHE A 842 -1.32 63.59 13.23
N SER A 843 -1.52 64.73 12.55
CA SER A 843 -1.14 64.86 11.14
C SER A 843 0.38 64.72 10.87
N LYS A 844 1.21 64.95 11.88
CA LYS A 844 2.69 64.70 11.80
C LYS A 844 3.04 63.24 11.74
N GLY A 845 2.17 62.34 12.17
CA GLY A 845 2.34 60.88 12.14
C GLY A 845 1.93 60.23 10.81
N MET A 846 1.91 60.99 9.74
CA MET A 846 1.56 60.49 8.39
C MET A 846 2.65 59.60 7.79
N SER A 847 2.23 58.70 6.88
CA SER A 847 3.14 57.84 6.10
C SER A 847 3.88 58.63 4.99
N PRO A 848 4.84 58.03 4.26
CA PRO A 848 5.48 58.62 3.09
C PRO A 848 4.52 59.11 2.02
N TYR A 849 3.33 58.55 1.97
CA TYR A 849 2.26 58.88 1.05
C TYR A 849 1.21 59.82 1.65
N GLU A 850 1.50 60.45 2.80
CA GLU A 850 0.63 61.39 3.52
C GLU A 850 -0.65 60.75 4.09
N VAL A 851 -0.72 59.44 4.22
CA VAL A 851 -1.83 58.73 4.89
C VAL A 851 -1.72 58.95 6.39
N VAL A 852 -2.79 59.38 7.01
CA VAL A 852 -2.82 59.81 8.43
C VAL A 852 -3.57 58.77 9.28
N ASP A 853 -3.26 58.76 10.57
CA ASP A 853 -3.92 57.91 11.59
C ASP A 853 -3.87 56.40 11.24
N LEU A 854 -2.70 55.93 10.80
CA LEU A 854 -2.44 54.53 10.48
C LEU A 854 -2.11 53.72 11.73
N VAL A 855 -1.56 54.35 12.76
CA VAL A 855 -1.09 53.68 13.95
C VAL A 855 -1.73 54.28 15.20
N GLY A 856 -2.18 53.46 16.14
CA GLY A 856 -2.94 53.85 17.31
C GLY A 856 -4.41 54.18 16.96
N ASN A 857 -5.10 54.89 17.86
CA ASN A 857 -6.50 55.25 17.77
C ASN A 857 -7.46 54.05 17.59
N VAL A 858 -7.54 53.45 16.39
CA VAL A 858 -8.33 52.24 16.15
C VAL A 858 -7.53 51.20 15.35
N TRP A 859 -7.68 49.97 15.69
CA TRP A 859 -7.31 48.85 14.82
C TRP A 859 -8.06 49.01 13.50
N GLN A 860 -7.39 48.79 12.39
CA GLN A 860 -7.98 48.94 11.06
C GLN A 860 -8.20 47.55 10.44
N MET A 861 -9.48 47.26 10.16
CA MET A 861 -9.91 46.03 9.51
C MET A 861 -9.41 45.99 8.06
N THR A 862 -8.77 44.88 7.66
CA THR A 862 -8.41 44.61 6.27
C THR A 862 -9.44 43.69 5.58
N ASN A 863 -9.23 43.39 4.30
CA ASN A 863 -10.07 42.45 3.58
C ASN A 863 -9.65 40.98 3.81
N ASP A 864 -8.51 40.74 4.46
CA ASP A 864 -7.87 39.44 4.49
C ASP A 864 -8.44 38.57 5.59
N MET A 865 -9.27 37.61 5.16
CA MET A 865 -9.87 36.62 6.03
C MET A 865 -9.16 35.28 5.88
N TYR A 866 -8.80 34.68 7.00
CA TYR A 866 -8.17 33.37 7.08
C TYR A 866 -9.04 32.35 7.78
N PHE A 867 -8.86 31.08 7.42
CA PHE A 867 -9.56 29.96 8.02
C PHE A 867 -8.55 28.85 8.32
N ASN A 868 -8.59 28.27 9.51
CA ASN A 868 -7.68 27.20 9.94
C ASN A 868 -8.36 25.81 10.01
N GLY A 869 -9.55 25.67 9.43
CA GLY A 869 -10.37 24.46 9.49
C GLY A 869 -11.42 24.45 10.59
N SER A 870 -11.27 25.30 11.61
CA SER A 870 -12.22 25.43 12.73
C SER A 870 -12.69 26.87 12.93
N TYR A 871 -11.80 27.85 12.73
CA TYR A 871 -12.07 29.26 13.06
C TYR A 871 -11.75 30.18 11.90
N TYR A 872 -12.51 31.27 11.80
CA TYR A 872 -12.25 32.37 10.90
C TYR A 872 -11.52 33.51 11.63
N PHE A 873 -10.54 34.10 10.96
CA PHE A 873 -9.76 35.22 11.46
C PHE A 873 -9.75 36.32 10.44
N MET A 874 -9.88 37.59 10.91
CA MET A 874 -9.62 38.75 10.10
C MET A 874 -8.30 39.40 10.52
N ILE A 875 -7.57 39.93 9.56
CA ILE A 875 -6.38 40.72 9.85
C ILE A 875 -6.76 42.15 10.20
N ILE A 876 -6.28 42.62 11.34
CA ILE A 876 -6.38 43.99 11.80
C ILE A 876 -4.98 44.58 12.01
N ARG A 877 -4.84 45.89 11.75
CA ARG A 877 -3.52 46.56 11.70
C ARG A 877 -3.51 47.88 12.50
N GLY A 878 -2.30 48.28 12.94
CA GLY A 878 -1.98 49.60 13.46
C GLY A 878 -2.14 49.79 14.97
N GLY A 879 -2.90 48.91 15.65
CA GLY A 879 -3.17 49.08 17.08
C GLY A 879 -4.30 50.09 17.39
N SER A 880 -4.58 50.36 18.68
CA SER A 880 -5.70 51.20 19.09
C SER A 880 -5.36 52.11 20.29
N PHE A 881 -6.35 52.90 20.68
CA PHE A 881 -6.27 53.76 21.87
C PHE A 881 -6.25 52.98 23.20
N TYR A 882 -6.60 51.69 23.19
CA TYR A 882 -6.73 50.88 24.37
C TYR A 882 -5.45 50.01 24.56
N ASN A 883 -4.88 50.09 25.77
CA ASN A 883 -3.76 49.23 26.16
C ASN A 883 -4.16 48.46 27.44
N PRO A 884 -4.42 47.17 27.35
CA PRO A 884 -4.75 46.36 28.53
C PRO A 884 -3.54 46.28 29.48
N GLU A 885 -3.80 46.03 30.76
CA GLU A 885 -2.75 45.63 31.71
C GLU A 885 -2.06 44.37 31.20
N SER A 886 -0.73 44.32 31.35
CA SER A 886 0.08 43.26 30.74
C SER A 886 -0.22 41.88 31.28
N GLY A 887 -0.46 40.94 30.43
CA GLY A 887 -0.61 39.54 30.70
C GLY A 887 -0.38 38.71 29.44
N ARG A 888 0.19 37.49 29.54
CA ARG A 888 0.51 36.65 28.40
C ARG A 888 -0.70 36.29 27.52
N MET A 889 -1.93 36.40 28.08
CA MET A 889 -3.16 36.01 27.38
C MET A 889 -3.89 37.20 26.73
N TYR A 890 -3.32 38.43 26.85
CA TYR A 890 -3.93 39.62 26.24
C TYR A 890 -3.34 39.92 24.88
N ILE A 891 -4.21 40.35 23.94
CA ILE A 891 -3.74 41.01 22.71
C ILE A 891 -3.04 42.30 23.13
N LYS A 892 -1.83 42.51 22.65
CA LYS A 892 -1.03 43.71 22.93
C LYS A 892 -1.71 44.90 22.35
N GLY A 893 -2.14 45.81 23.21
CA GLY A 893 -2.82 47.05 22.85
C GLY A 893 -1.87 48.21 22.55
N GLY A 894 -2.43 49.40 22.43
CA GLY A 894 -1.70 50.61 22.06
C GLY A 894 -1.28 50.65 20.61
N PRO A 895 -0.44 51.63 20.22
CA PRO A 895 0.16 51.71 18.88
C PRO A 895 1.00 50.47 18.56
N GLN A 896 0.86 49.92 17.36
CA GLN A 896 1.63 48.76 16.93
C GLN A 896 2.54 49.14 15.75
N PRO A 897 3.78 48.55 15.68
CA PRO A 897 4.66 48.80 14.56
C PRO A 897 4.11 48.20 13.26
N LEU A 898 4.61 48.65 12.12
CA LEU A 898 4.07 48.32 10.80
C LEU A 898 4.35 46.85 10.37
N ASP A 899 5.28 46.17 11.02
CA ASP A 899 5.53 44.73 10.86
C ASP A 899 4.61 43.86 11.72
N LYS A 900 3.88 44.43 12.69
CA LYS A 900 2.93 43.71 13.52
C LYS A 900 1.63 43.43 12.77
N THR A 901 1.33 42.16 12.58
CA THR A 901 0.00 41.71 12.16
C THR A 901 -0.78 41.17 13.34
N GLN A 902 -2.06 41.41 13.42
CA GLN A 902 -2.93 40.91 14.46
C GLN A 902 -4.11 40.17 13.83
N MET A 903 -4.28 38.90 14.24
CA MET A 903 -5.47 38.14 13.85
C MET A 903 -6.57 38.34 14.89
N MET A 904 -7.74 38.74 14.42
CA MET A 904 -8.95 38.83 15.21
C MET A 904 -9.82 37.61 14.94
N LEU A 905 -10.10 36.82 15.97
CA LEU A 905 -11.00 35.67 15.88
C LEU A 905 -12.43 36.12 15.66
N MET A 906 -13.06 35.63 14.59
CA MET A 906 -14.44 35.99 14.23
C MET A 906 -15.43 35.00 14.86
N VAL A 907 -16.50 35.53 15.47
CA VAL A 907 -17.53 34.73 16.12
C VAL A 907 -18.92 35.02 15.52
N SER A 908 -19.41 36.24 15.68
CA SER A 908 -20.67 36.70 15.10
C SER A 908 -20.65 38.23 14.96
N GLN A 909 -21.49 38.77 14.10
CA GLN A 909 -21.54 40.21 13.85
C GLN A 909 -21.64 41.00 15.13
N GLY A 910 -22.55 40.64 16.04
CA GLY A 910 -22.76 41.37 17.30
C GLY A 910 -21.58 41.21 18.28
N TYR A 911 -20.95 40.01 18.35
CA TYR A 911 -19.81 39.77 19.21
C TYR A 911 -18.54 40.50 18.70
N ASP A 912 -18.33 40.54 17.39
CA ASP A 912 -17.15 41.11 16.76
C ASP A 912 -17.13 42.65 16.82
N ARG A 913 -18.31 43.32 16.95
CA ARG A 913 -18.44 44.78 17.13
C ARG A 913 -17.86 45.22 18.46
N ASN A 914 -16.84 46.01 18.43
CA ASN A 914 -16.10 46.48 19.61
C ASN A 914 -15.70 47.97 19.49
N ALA A 915 -15.18 48.55 20.57
CA ALA A 915 -14.86 49.96 20.67
C ALA A 915 -13.55 50.37 20.02
N THR A 916 -12.73 49.39 19.62
CA THR A 916 -11.32 49.64 19.22
C THR A 916 -11.04 49.31 17.78
N VAL A 917 -12.00 48.74 17.03
CA VAL A 917 -11.83 48.37 15.62
C VAL A 917 -12.66 49.31 14.73
N GLY A 918 -11.97 49.99 13.85
CA GLY A 918 -12.54 50.79 12.76
C GLY A 918 -11.98 50.32 11.41
N PHE A 919 -12.07 51.15 10.38
CA PHE A 919 -11.60 50.81 9.04
C PHE A 919 -11.35 52.05 8.18
N ARG A 920 -10.63 51.80 7.06
CA ARG A 920 -10.53 52.73 5.92
C ARG A 920 -10.77 52.01 4.63
N CYS A 921 -11.03 52.72 3.55
CA CYS A 921 -11.29 52.12 2.25
C CYS A 921 -10.21 52.45 1.24
N VAL A 922 -10.17 51.57 0.22
CA VAL A 922 -9.35 51.77 -0.99
C VAL A 922 -10.22 51.69 -2.23
N LYS A 923 -9.68 52.18 -3.35
CA LYS A 923 -10.32 52.15 -4.66
C LYS A 923 -9.29 51.81 -5.74
N ASP A 924 -9.67 50.93 -6.66
CA ASP A 924 -8.80 50.60 -7.78
C ASP A 924 -8.68 51.78 -8.74
N ILE A 925 -7.49 51.99 -9.36
CA ILE A 925 -7.23 53.05 -10.32
C ILE A 925 -6.82 52.49 -11.68
N GLU A 926 -7.10 53.26 -12.77
CA GLU A 926 -6.67 52.87 -14.10
C GLU A 926 -5.16 53.08 -14.29
N SER A 927 -4.48 52.07 -14.87
CA SER A 927 -3.06 52.10 -15.19
C SER A 927 -2.73 53.18 -16.26
N SER A 928 -3.70 53.61 -17.04
CA SER A 928 -3.58 54.69 -18.02
C SER A 928 -3.31 56.06 -17.39
N TYR A 929 -3.70 56.29 -16.11
CA TYR A 929 -3.44 57.53 -15.40
C TYR A 929 -1.94 57.86 -15.33
N PHE A 930 -1.07 56.87 -15.40
CA PHE A 930 0.39 57.06 -15.35
C PHE A 930 1.01 57.38 -16.69
N ARG A 931 0.36 57.08 -17.84
CA ARG A 931 0.87 57.36 -19.18
C ARG A 931 0.76 58.80 -19.64
N GLY A 932 -0.06 59.59 -18.96
CA GLY A 932 -0.31 60.98 -19.32
C GLY A 932 0.50 62.05 -18.54
N LYS A 933 1.38 61.62 -17.61
CA LYS A 933 2.21 62.51 -16.76
C LYS A 933 3.73 62.28 -16.89
N ARG A 934 4.20 61.66 -17.97
CA ARG A 934 5.62 61.62 -18.33
C ARG A 934 5.94 62.73 -19.33
#